data_c334e8c4d49c65f9ddea3778a0ca025f
#
_entry.id   c334e8c4d49c65f9ddea3778a0ca025f
#
_cell.length_a   1.000
_cell.length_b   1.000
_cell.length_c   1.000
_cell.angle_alpha   90.00
_cell.angle_beta   90.00
_cell.angle_gamma   90.00
#
_symmetry.space_group_name_H-M   'P 1'
#
loop_
_entity.id
_entity.type
_entity.pdbx_description
1 polymer ?
#
loop_
_entity_poly.entity_id
_entity_poly.type
_entity_poly.pdbx_seq_one_letter_code
_entity_poly.pdbx_strand_id
1 'polypeptide(L)'
;MNPRQIAATLLALLLTTCLVSSSANPDEAASEGRPITPAGSLVQDLTTRQAAVGAMPVDFVRSPDKLGPGGAGRFLLAVNSGHGVQFNASGNRGQQSIAVIDLNAKPAAVVQNVYFPSPQSVNVGVVFSPVAQEDGSHSLYVSGGFENKIWIFQFHPANQRPITPGSPGPNTTVEAPFIDVTGFASAANSPRYNSDRAPVYPSGLAISSDGNTLFVANNLGDSLGIIEDLRLARRLTRVDLRPQNQEHFVYPYSVAVLNESDKAYVSCWNDDSVIVVQPGRAKIVARVTVGRHPTGLLLNAQQTRLYVANSNDDSVSVIDTTTDKEIERISVRFSEGVPPGNSPEGLALRGDDLYVANAHSNSVAVVELSDKGRSKVRGFIPTGQYPSALAVAGRTLFVGNGKGTGVQNSSMIVDNSGRVPNGPNERFPAGTGRAAGQGGQYSVALVVGNISAVNLPDDPALARYTQQVMRNNGLLGPRQARLFPAASPIRHVIYVIKENRTYDQVFGDVEKSGDGTRADGDPSLAIFGGGEGAARPDGEHQDITPNHRALALRFGLFDRFFVNSEASPDGHNWSTAAFSTDYVDKAFRWNYSRRGRTYDFEGFNRLPNYEPLRGSPSLFGPKVETEDVANFMRRFIPYLHGSRDVSEPETLYLWDAAARAGLTYRNYGEFLATLSEADVEAIRKNRTKTYPDVSPTVSAFATKKSLEGRFNTEYRNFDMDTPDSMTVDSYWAARETSGRTSAFINSSHVDARYRGNSRLGVWLEEFKTFAAERAAGAADRLPNLSVMRLSNDHT
;
A
#
# COMPACT_ATOMS: atom_id res chain seq x y z
N MET A 1 62.39 -30.93 -15.63
CA MET A 1 62.05 -30.49 -14.28
C MET A 1 61.58 -31.71 -13.47
N ASN A 2 62.10 -31.88 -12.25
CA ASN A 2 61.85 -33.04 -11.39
C ASN A 2 60.40 -32.97 -10.84
N PRO A 3 59.66 -34.10 -10.72
CA PRO A 3 58.31 -34.13 -10.21
C PRO A 3 58.08 -33.42 -8.86
N ARG A 4 59.14 -33.34 -8.06
CA ARG A 4 59.09 -32.58 -6.78
C ARG A 4 59.07 -31.04 -6.97
N GLN A 5 59.58 -30.52 -8.07
CA GLN A 5 59.52 -29.11 -8.39
C GLN A 5 58.16 -28.73 -8.96
N ILE A 6 57.51 -29.60 -9.70
CA ILE A 6 56.16 -29.40 -10.20
C ILE A 6 55.14 -29.39 -9.04
N ALA A 7 55.32 -30.32 -8.06
CA ALA A 7 54.46 -30.35 -6.88
C ALA A 7 54.63 -29.11 -5.98
N ALA A 8 55.85 -28.60 -5.83
CA ALA A 8 56.11 -27.40 -5.07
C ALA A 8 55.55 -26.12 -5.73
N THR A 9 55.60 -26.07 -7.08
CA THR A 9 55.03 -24.93 -7.85
C THR A 9 53.50 -25.02 -7.89
N LEU A 10 52.90 -26.17 -7.97
CA LEU A 10 51.45 -26.35 -7.86
C LEU A 10 50.95 -26.13 -6.43
N LEU A 11 51.69 -26.46 -5.39
CA LEU A 11 51.33 -26.16 -4.00
C LEU A 11 51.49 -24.68 -3.66
N ALA A 12 52.48 -23.98 -4.24
CA ALA A 12 52.64 -22.54 -4.14
C ALA A 12 51.55 -21.74 -4.90
N LEU A 13 51.09 -22.25 -6.07
CA LEU A 13 49.96 -21.69 -6.80
C LEU A 13 48.61 -21.98 -6.10
N LEU A 14 48.45 -23.13 -5.46
CA LEU A 14 47.25 -23.43 -4.63
C LEU A 14 47.22 -22.62 -3.33
N LEU A 15 48.38 -22.37 -2.72
CA LEU A 15 48.50 -21.52 -1.54
C LEU A 15 48.35 -20.00 -1.85
N THR A 16 48.72 -19.54 -3.04
CA THR A 16 48.46 -18.16 -3.48
C THR A 16 47.03 -17.93 -3.95
N THR A 17 46.32 -18.94 -4.44
CA THR A 17 44.91 -18.86 -4.71
C THR A 17 44.00 -19.08 -3.47
N CYS A 18 44.49 -19.66 -2.39
CA CYS A 18 43.81 -19.74 -1.11
C CYS A 18 44.09 -18.52 -0.19
N LEU A 19 45.05 -17.66 -0.51
CA LEU A 19 45.37 -16.44 0.25
C LEU A 19 44.89 -15.13 -0.37
N VAL A 20 44.07 -15.23 -1.47
CA VAL A 20 43.20 -14.16 -1.95
C VAL A 20 41.71 -14.54 -1.70
N SER A 21 41.43 -15.33 -0.66
CA SER A 21 40.22 -15.16 0.09
C SER A 21 40.45 -13.89 0.92
N SER A 22 40.05 -12.76 0.36
CA SER A 22 39.91 -11.53 1.08
C SER A 22 39.38 -11.84 2.47
N SER A 23 40.16 -11.57 3.50
CA SER A 23 39.57 -11.14 4.74
C SER A 23 38.82 -9.85 4.43
N ALA A 24 37.63 -9.95 3.88
CA ALA A 24 36.62 -8.93 3.99
C ALA A 24 36.47 -8.75 5.49
N ASN A 25 36.91 -7.62 5.97
CA ASN A 25 36.77 -7.21 7.35
C ASN A 25 35.31 -7.50 7.71
N PRO A 26 34.96 -8.29 8.72
CA PRO A 26 33.58 -8.49 9.12
C PRO A 26 32.81 -7.16 9.31
N ASP A 27 33.57 -6.11 9.70
CA ASP A 27 33.04 -4.77 9.84
C ASP A 27 32.72 -4.07 8.51
N GLU A 28 33.40 -4.39 7.40
CA GLU A 28 33.05 -3.88 6.07
C GLU A 28 31.83 -4.61 5.46
N ALA A 29 31.63 -5.88 5.80
CA ALA A 29 30.44 -6.62 5.34
C ALA A 29 29.18 -6.27 6.13
N ALA A 30 29.31 -5.77 7.37
CA ALA A 30 28.18 -5.36 8.21
C ALA A 30 27.75 -3.90 8.01
N SER A 31 28.60 -3.04 7.42
CA SER A 31 28.32 -1.61 7.28
C SER A 31 27.64 -1.21 5.97
N GLU A 32 27.54 -2.11 5.01
CA GLU A 32 26.86 -1.83 3.74
C GLU A 32 25.44 -2.40 3.73
N GLY A 33 24.50 -1.71 4.37
CA GLY A 33 23.15 -1.67 3.88
C GLY A 33 23.21 -1.10 2.46
N ARG A 34 23.38 -1.98 1.45
CA ARG A 34 23.58 -1.55 0.08
C ARG A 34 22.34 -0.80 -0.38
N PRO A 35 22.44 0.52 -0.65
CA PRO A 35 21.28 1.25 -1.14
C PRO A 35 20.83 0.57 -2.43
N ILE A 36 19.51 0.40 -2.59
CA ILE A 36 18.94 0.05 -3.89
C ILE A 36 19.45 1.09 -4.86
N THR A 37 20.28 0.67 -5.81
CA THR A 37 20.82 1.58 -6.82
C THR A 37 19.95 1.41 -8.04
N PRO A 38 19.01 2.34 -8.31
CA PRO A 38 18.17 2.27 -9.48
C PRO A 38 19.05 2.45 -10.74
N ALA A 39 18.67 1.78 -11.82
CA ALA A 39 19.26 2.02 -13.11
C ALA A 39 18.87 3.41 -13.61
N GLY A 40 19.76 4.00 -14.42
CA GLY A 40 19.52 5.29 -15.06
C GLY A 40 19.74 6.50 -14.15
N SER A 41 19.12 7.60 -14.53
CA SER A 41 19.20 8.89 -13.82
C SER A 41 17.81 9.30 -13.29
N LEU A 42 17.80 10.06 -12.20
CA LEU A 42 16.55 10.62 -11.67
C LEU A 42 16.15 11.86 -12.49
N VAL A 43 14.88 11.91 -12.88
CA VAL A 43 14.27 13.10 -13.47
C VAL A 43 14.22 14.21 -12.43
N GLN A 44 14.72 15.38 -12.78
CA GLN A 44 14.69 16.55 -11.90
C GLN A 44 13.42 17.36 -12.10
N ASP A 45 12.91 17.90 -11.03
CA ASP A 45 11.85 18.91 -11.04
C ASP A 45 12.51 20.31 -11.11
N LEU A 46 12.39 20.96 -12.25
CA LEU A 46 12.94 22.30 -12.44
C LEU A 46 12.18 23.37 -11.67
N THR A 47 10.95 23.09 -11.23
CA THR A 47 10.13 24.02 -10.46
C THR A 47 10.55 24.07 -8.98
N THR A 48 11.07 22.94 -8.46
CA THR A 48 11.47 22.79 -7.06
C THR A 48 12.97 22.52 -6.89
N ARG A 49 13.69 22.27 -7.99
CA ARG A 49 15.11 21.87 -8.02
C ARG A 49 15.41 20.59 -7.24
N GLN A 50 14.46 19.68 -7.20
CA GLN A 50 14.58 18.39 -6.49
C GLN A 50 14.36 17.22 -7.47
N ALA A 51 14.84 16.04 -7.09
CA ALA A 51 14.56 14.81 -7.82
C ALA A 51 13.19 14.20 -7.46
N ALA A 52 12.51 14.73 -6.46
CA ALA A 52 11.18 14.29 -6.07
C ALA A 52 10.12 14.91 -7.00
N VAL A 53 9.21 14.09 -7.52
CA VAL A 53 8.19 14.52 -8.48
C VAL A 53 6.76 14.44 -7.95
N GLY A 54 6.57 13.88 -6.80
CA GLY A 54 5.26 13.66 -6.15
C GLY A 54 5.26 12.41 -5.31
N ALA A 55 4.20 12.17 -4.58
CA ALA A 55 4.03 10.97 -3.80
C ALA A 55 3.22 9.95 -4.60
N MET A 56 3.76 8.74 -4.77
CA MET A 56 3.10 7.62 -5.42
C MET A 56 2.65 7.94 -6.86
N PRO A 57 3.56 8.08 -7.83
CA PRO A 57 3.20 8.14 -9.24
C PRO A 57 2.56 6.81 -9.65
N VAL A 58 1.28 6.82 -10.00
CA VAL A 58 0.46 5.62 -10.26
C VAL A 58 0.15 5.41 -11.73
N ASP A 59 0.26 6.44 -12.55
CA ASP A 59 0.01 6.34 -13.98
C ASP A 59 0.82 7.37 -14.76
N PHE A 60 1.15 7.01 -16.00
CA PHE A 60 1.81 7.86 -16.99
C PHE A 60 0.96 7.95 -18.26
N VAL A 61 0.77 9.16 -18.74
CA VAL A 61 0.19 9.38 -20.07
C VAL A 61 1.09 10.29 -20.91
N ARG A 62 1.26 9.95 -22.16
CA ARG A 62 2.02 10.76 -23.12
C ARG A 62 1.10 11.72 -23.84
N SER A 63 1.55 12.97 -24.04
CA SER A 63 0.76 13.97 -24.76
C SER A 63 0.52 13.54 -26.22
N PRO A 64 -0.64 13.90 -26.81
CA PRO A 64 -1.01 13.42 -28.15
C PRO A 64 -0.36 14.20 -29.29
N ASP A 65 0.41 15.24 -28.98
CA ASP A 65 1.15 16.02 -30.00
C ASP A 65 2.26 15.20 -30.67
N LYS A 66 2.88 15.76 -31.69
CA LYS A 66 3.99 15.15 -32.41
C LYS A 66 5.31 15.96 -32.28
N LEU A 67 5.42 16.76 -31.22
CA LEU A 67 6.54 17.69 -31.01
C LEU A 67 7.70 17.06 -30.22
N GLY A 68 7.54 15.84 -29.72
CA GLY A 68 8.52 15.13 -28.94
C GLY A 68 9.49 14.26 -29.75
N PRO A 69 10.36 13.52 -29.04
CA PRO A 69 11.35 12.65 -29.65
C PRO A 69 10.71 11.59 -30.55
N GLY A 70 11.23 11.49 -31.81
CA GLY A 70 10.71 10.53 -32.78
C GLY A 70 9.35 10.86 -33.37
N GLY A 71 8.90 12.13 -33.30
CA GLY A 71 7.61 12.58 -33.85
C GLY A 71 6.42 12.11 -33.03
N ALA A 72 6.62 11.81 -31.76
CA ALA A 72 5.57 11.45 -30.78
C ALA A 72 5.41 12.59 -29.77
N GLY A 73 4.51 12.43 -28.80
CA GLY A 73 4.21 13.47 -27.81
C GLY A 73 5.44 14.01 -27.08
N ARG A 74 5.48 15.31 -26.90
CA ARG A 74 6.59 16.00 -26.24
C ARG A 74 6.61 15.78 -24.72
N PHE A 75 5.45 15.68 -24.10
CA PHE A 75 5.34 15.62 -22.67
C PHE A 75 4.90 14.24 -22.17
N LEU A 76 5.42 13.87 -21.02
CA LEU A 76 4.94 12.75 -20.20
C LEU A 76 4.31 13.33 -18.93
N LEU A 77 3.06 13.00 -18.66
CA LEU A 77 2.37 13.38 -17.44
C LEU A 77 2.41 12.24 -16.45
N ALA A 78 2.76 12.55 -15.19
CA ALA A 78 2.71 11.61 -14.08
C ALA A 78 1.62 12.01 -13.09
N VAL A 79 0.70 11.10 -12.80
CA VAL A 79 -0.32 11.27 -11.77
C VAL A 79 0.24 10.76 -10.45
N ASN A 80 0.34 11.66 -9.48
CA ASN A 80 0.83 11.37 -8.13
C ASN A 80 -0.35 11.37 -7.16
N SER A 81 -0.86 10.19 -6.82
CA SER A 81 -2.08 10.03 -6.02
C SER A 81 -1.83 9.62 -4.57
N GLY A 82 -0.58 9.63 -4.12
CA GLY A 82 -0.22 9.25 -2.76
C GLY A 82 -0.43 10.32 -1.71
N HIS A 83 -0.04 10.01 -0.49
CA HIS A 83 0.19 10.99 0.57
C HIS A 83 1.64 11.45 0.48
N GLY A 84 1.86 12.71 0.56
CA GLY A 84 3.20 13.26 0.65
C GLY A 84 3.10 14.75 0.94
N VAL A 85 4.02 15.25 1.75
CA VAL A 85 4.22 16.68 1.90
C VAL A 85 5.31 17.05 0.92
N GLN A 86 4.90 17.45 -0.28
CA GLN A 86 5.87 18.05 -1.19
C GLN A 86 6.12 19.48 -0.78
N PHE A 87 7.36 19.76 -0.40
CA PHE A 87 7.94 21.10 -0.35
C PHE A 87 7.37 22.12 0.63
N ASN A 88 6.34 21.78 1.40
CA ASN A 88 5.88 22.67 2.45
C ASN A 88 5.10 21.93 3.52
N ALA A 89 5.71 21.80 4.67
CA ALA A 89 5.15 21.13 5.83
C ALA A 89 4.08 21.95 6.58
N SER A 90 3.82 23.18 6.20
CA SER A 90 2.85 24.02 6.88
C SER A 90 1.43 23.60 6.54
N GLY A 91 0.88 22.71 7.31
CA GLY A 91 -0.53 22.40 7.25
C GLY A 91 -0.92 20.95 7.06
N ASN A 92 0.03 20.02 7.02
CA ASN A 92 -0.22 18.58 7.05
C ASN A 92 -1.33 18.09 6.08
N ARG A 93 -1.39 18.69 4.92
CA ARG A 93 -2.37 18.38 3.88
C ARG A 93 -1.63 17.62 2.81
N GLY A 94 -1.61 16.29 2.88
CA GLY A 94 -1.04 15.45 1.85
C GLY A 94 -1.41 15.99 0.47
N GLN A 95 -0.42 16.24 -0.36
CA GLN A 95 -0.63 16.87 -1.67
C GLN A 95 -0.54 15.80 -2.74
N GLN A 96 -1.58 15.72 -3.53
CA GLN A 96 -1.57 14.99 -4.78
C GLN A 96 -1.25 15.95 -5.91
N SER A 97 -0.74 15.44 -7.03
CA SER A 97 -0.34 16.32 -8.14
C SER A 97 -0.34 15.61 -9.48
N ILE A 98 -0.30 16.43 -10.54
CA ILE A 98 0.10 16.02 -11.89
C ILE A 98 1.43 16.70 -12.17
N ALA A 99 2.48 15.90 -12.41
CA ALA A 99 3.78 16.39 -12.84
C ALA A 99 3.90 16.29 -14.37
N VAL A 100 4.32 17.35 -15.04
CA VAL A 100 4.51 17.41 -16.49
C VAL A 100 6.00 17.39 -16.80
N ILE A 101 6.45 16.34 -17.48
CA ILE A 101 7.84 16.11 -17.84
C ILE A 101 8.04 16.47 -19.31
N ASP A 102 8.94 17.40 -19.60
CA ASP A 102 9.35 17.71 -20.98
C ASP A 102 10.43 16.72 -21.44
N LEU A 103 10.09 15.90 -22.41
CA LEU A 103 10.99 14.88 -23.00
C LEU A 103 12.01 15.48 -23.98
N ASN A 104 11.83 16.73 -24.42
CA ASN A 104 12.80 17.46 -25.22
C ASN A 104 13.91 18.09 -24.38
N ALA A 105 13.67 18.29 -23.08
CA ALA A 105 14.72 18.73 -22.16
C ALA A 105 15.83 17.66 -22.07
N LYS A 106 17.06 18.11 -21.84
CA LYS A 106 18.23 17.23 -21.74
C LYS A 106 19.02 17.56 -20.47
N PRO A 107 18.91 16.75 -19.41
CA PRO A 107 18.03 15.58 -19.27
C PRO A 107 16.53 15.96 -19.24
N ALA A 108 15.65 14.99 -19.49
CA ALA A 108 14.21 15.17 -19.32
C ALA A 108 13.89 15.68 -17.91
N ALA A 109 12.97 16.62 -17.79
CA ALA A 109 12.72 17.31 -16.52
C ALA A 109 11.26 17.70 -16.35
N VAL A 110 10.80 17.78 -15.11
CA VAL A 110 9.48 18.31 -14.75
C VAL A 110 9.49 19.83 -14.97
N VAL A 111 8.55 20.32 -15.76
CA VAL A 111 8.41 21.75 -16.11
C VAL A 111 7.16 22.40 -15.50
N GLN A 112 6.22 21.60 -15.06
CA GLN A 112 4.99 22.08 -14.40
C GLN A 112 4.49 21.01 -13.41
N ASN A 113 4.00 21.48 -12.24
CA ASN A 113 3.20 20.71 -11.33
C ASN A 113 1.82 21.38 -11.19
N VAL A 114 0.76 20.57 -11.17
CA VAL A 114 -0.59 20.98 -10.79
C VAL A 114 -0.94 20.25 -9.52
N TYR A 115 -1.12 20.97 -8.42
CA TYR A 115 -1.32 20.41 -7.09
C TYR A 115 -2.78 20.36 -6.69
N PHE A 116 -3.14 19.33 -5.95
CA PHE A 116 -4.47 19.09 -5.40
C PHE A 116 -4.37 18.98 -3.88
N PRO A 117 -4.38 20.12 -3.16
CA PRO A 117 -4.40 20.09 -1.70
C PRO A 117 -5.73 19.52 -1.19
N SER A 118 -5.69 18.76 -0.08
CA SER A 118 -6.93 18.22 0.53
C SER A 118 -7.94 19.35 0.81
N PRO A 119 -9.23 19.19 0.47
CA PRO A 119 -9.90 17.94 0.08
C PRO A 119 -9.85 17.60 -1.42
N GLN A 120 -9.25 18.45 -2.26
CA GLN A 120 -9.10 18.12 -3.68
C GLN A 120 -8.27 16.84 -3.85
N SER A 121 -8.57 16.06 -4.87
CA SER A 121 -7.90 14.78 -5.11
C SER A 121 -7.74 14.46 -6.59
N VAL A 122 -6.72 13.66 -6.87
CA VAL A 122 -6.55 12.90 -8.11
C VAL A 122 -6.38 11.43 -7.79
N ASN A 123 -6.75 10.59 -8.74
CA ASN A 123 -6.61 9.15 -8.64
C ASN A 123 -5.85 8.59 -9.84
N VAL A 124 -6.02 7.34 -10.17
CA VAL A 124 -5.22 6.63 -11.19
C VAL A 124 -5.44 7.17 -12.61
N GLY A 125 -6.66 7.54 -12.97
CA GLY A 125 -7.03 7.79 -14.38
C GLY A 125 -6.61 9.16 -14.89
N VAL A 126 -5.90 9.15 -16.00
CA VAL A 126 -5.57 10.35 -16.79
C VAL A 126 -5.63 10.03 -18.27
N VAL A 127 -6.31 10.86 -19.07
CA VAL A 127 -6.43 10.65 -20.50
C VAL A 127 -6.57 11.97 -21.27
N PHE A 128 -5.91 12.04 -22.43
CA PHE A 128 -6.08 13.13 -23.37
C PHE A 128 -7.20 12.84 -24.37
N SER A 129 -7.96 13.87 -24.73
CA SER A 129 -8.71 13.81 -25.98
C SER A 129 -7.73 13.64 -27.15
N PRO A 130 -7.92 12.62 -28.02
CA PRO A 130 -7.06 12.45 -29.19
C PRO A 130 -7.29 13.54 -30.23
N VAL A 131 -8.41 14.26 -30.17
CA VAL A 131 -8.80 15.30 -31.08
C VAL A 131 -8.36 16.66 -30.53
N ALA A 132 -7.50 17.34 -31.29
CA ALA A 132 -7.10 18.72 -30.98
C ALA A 132 -8.27 19.69 -31.19
N GLN A 133 -8.28 20.77 -30.44
CA GLN A 133 -9.16 21.93 -30.64
C GLN A 133 -8.60 22.84 -31.73
N GLU A 134 -9.36 23.87 -32.14
CA GLU A 134 -8.95 24.80 -33.19
C GLU A 134 -7.65 25.54 -32.89
N ASP A 135 -7.38 25.79 -31.59
CA ASP A 135 -6.14 26.43 -31.12
C ASP A 135 -4.97 25.46 -30.94
N GLY A 136 -5.12 24.19 -31.32
CA GLY A 136 -4.13 23.14 -31.18
C GLY A 136 -4.01 22.56 -29.76
N SER A 137 -4.87 22.98 -28.82
CA SER A 137 -4.92 22.38 -27.49
C SER A 137 -5.68 21.05 -27.48
N HIS A 138 -5.48 20.29 -26.44
CA HIS A 138 -6.22 19.05 -26.17
C HIS A 138 -6.92 19.12 -24.82
N SER A 139 -8.12 18.58 -24.70
CA SER A 139 -8.72 18.37 -23.42
C SER A 139 -8.01 17.24 -22.69
N LEU A 140 -7.73 17.45 -21.40
CA LEU A 140 -7.12 16.49 -20.48
C LEU A 140 -8.13 16.19 -19.39
N TYR A 141 -8.49 14.92 -19.23
CA TYR A 141 -9.41 14.44 -18.21
C TYR A 141 -8.64 13.67 -17.13
N VAL A 142 -8.93 13.98 -15.86
CA VAL A 142 -8.23 13.37 -14.72
C VAL A 142 -9.25 12.94 -13.67
N SER A 143 -9.17 11.68 -13.23
CA SER A 143 -10.05 11.17 -12.19
C SER A 143 -9.75 11.81 -10.83
N GLY A 144 -10.79 12.26 -10.14
CA GLY A 144 -10.71 12.93 -8.85
C GLY A 144 -10.96 12.02 -7.65
N GLY A 145 -11.10 10.71 -7.85
CA GLY A 145 -11.24 9.73 -6.77
C GLY A 145 -12.28 10.14 -5.72
N PHE A 146 -11.81 10.51 -4.54
CA PHE A 146 -12.62 10.86 -3.37
C PHE A 146 -13.73 11.88 -3.62
N GLU A 147 -13.48 12.87 -4.50
CA GLU A 147 -14.46 13.93 -4.74
C GLU A 147 -15.58 13.54 -5.72
N ASN A 148 -15.59 12.33 -6.27
CA ASN A 148 -16.53 11.90 -7.31
C ASN A 148 -16.56 12.84 -8.53
N LYS A 149 -15.38 13.30 -8.94
CA LYS A 149 -15.21 14.25 -10.04
C LYS A 149 -14.30 13.71 -11.12
N ILE A 150 -14.49 14.20 -12.33
CA ILE A 150 -13.48 14.12 -13.39
C ILE A 150 -13.07 15.56 -13.70
N TRP A 151 -11.84 15.89 -13.37
CA TRP A 151 -11.26 17.21 -13.67
C TRP A 151 -11.04 17.38 -15.16
N ILE A 152 -11.25 18.59 -15.67
CA ILE A 152 -11.05 18.94 -17.07
C ILE A 152 -10.00 20.06 -17.13
N PHE A 153 -8.94 19.80 -17.87
CA PHE A 153 -7.91 20.80 -18.15
C PHE A 153 -7.76 20.99 -19.67
N GLN A 154 -7.23 22.14 -20.06
CA GLN A 154 -6.72 22.37 -21.40
C GLN A 154 -5.21 22.12 -21.39
N PHE A 155 -4.74 21.41 -22.40
CA PHE A 155 -3.34 21.11 -22.56
C PHE A 155 -2.82 21.72 -23.85
N HIS A 156 -1.86 22.66 -23.74
CA HIS A 156 -1.26 23.40 -24.85
C HIS A 156 0.18 22.92 -25.09
N PRO A 157 0.44 21.99 -26.00
CA PRO A 157 1.75 21.37 -26.15
C PRO A 157 2.86 22.32 -26.59
N ALA A 158 2.51 23.49 -27.13
CA ALA A 158 3.48 24.53 -27.51
C ALA A 158 3.97 25.33 -26.30
N ASN A 159 3.26 25.31 -25.18
CA ASN A 159 3.59 26.12 -24.01
C ASN A 159 4.65 25.43 -23.13
N GLN A 160 5.44 26.25 -22.43
CA GLN A 160 6.37 25.77 -21.41
C GLN A 160 5.65 25.20 -20.17
N ARG A 161 4.45 25.72 -19.87
CA ARG A 161 3.53 25.21 -18.85
C ARG A 161 2.24 24.81 -19.54
N PRO A 162 2.15 23.56 -20.01
CA PRO A 162 1.10 23.18 -20.95
C PRO A 162 -0.29 23.01 -20.34
N ILE A 163 -0.44 22.77 -19.02
CA ILE A 163 -1.74 22.57 -18.38
C ILE A 163 -2.33 23.90 -17.92
N THR A 164 -3.59 24.15 -18.31
CA THR A 164 -4.39 25.31 -17.88
C THR A 164 -5.78 24.85 -17.43
N PRO A 165 -6.33 25.35 -16.28
CA PRO A 165 -5.64 26.21 -15.34
C PRO A 165 -4.47 25.51 -14.67
N GLY A 166 -3.41 26.23 -14.37
CA GLY A 166 -2.30 25.78 -13.56
C GLY A 166 -2.63 25.86 -12.07
N SER A 167 -1.75 25.32 -11.24
CA SER A 167 -1.85 25.48 -9.80
C SER A 167 -1.16 26.78 -9.37
N PRO A 168 -1.82 27.67 -8.61
CA PRO A 168 -1.19 28.87 -8.07
C PRO A 168 -0.06 28.56 -7.09
N GLY A 169 -0.14 27.41 -6.41
CA GLY A 169 0.87 26.91 -5.49
C GLY A 169 0.43 25.62 -4.82
N PRO A 170 1.34 24.96 -4.09
CA PRO A 170 1.08 23.63 -3.55
C PRO A 170 -0.05 23.57 -2.50
N ASN A 171 -0.38 24.69 -1.88
CA ASN A 171 -1.41 24.77 -0.82
C ASN A 171 -2.68 25.48 -1.29
N THR A 172 -2.77 25.83 -2.57
CA THR A 172 -3.92 26.54 -3.13
C THR A 172 -4.71 25.59 -4.03
N THR A 173 -6.02 25.55 -3.85
CA THR A 173 -6.93 24.75 -4.66
C THR A 173 -6.81 25.11 -6.15
N VAL A 174 -6.89 24.11 -7.01
CA VAL A 174 -6.95 24.32 -8.44
C VAL A 174 -8.39 24.62 -8.84
N GLU A 175 -8.57 25.70 -9.61
CA GLU A 175 -9.87 26.15 -10.11
C GLU A 175 -10.08 25.61 -11.53
N ALA A 176 -10.31 24.30 -11.65
CA ALA A 176 -10.57 23.63 -12.92
C ALA A 176 -12.04 23.22 -13.03
N PRO A 177 -12.63 23.28 -14.25
CA PRO A 177 -13.90 22.64 -14.52
C PRO A 177 -13.87 21.14 -14.24
N PHE A 178 -15.04 20.57 -13.94
CA PHE A 178 -15.15 19.15 -13.69
C PHE A 178 -16.50 18.59 -14.15
N ILE A 179 -16.55 17.25 -14.30
CA ILE A 179 -17.78 16.48 -14.46
C ILE A 179 -18.09 15.84 -13.10
N ASP A 180 -19.27 16.11 -12.54
CA ASP A 180 -19.79 15.42 -11.37
C ASP A 180 -20.27 14.02 -11.80
N VAL A 181 -19.65 12.98 -11.21
CA VAL A 181 -19.98 11.59 -11.50
C VAL A 181 -20.76 10.93 -10.37
N THR A 182 -21.28 11.68 -9.42
CA THR A 182 -22.12 11.17 -8.33
C THR A 182 -23.31 10.34 -8.84
N GLY A 183 -23.83 10.66 -10.03
CA GLY A 183 -24.87 9.89 -10.69
C GLY A 183 -24.51 8.43 -11.01
N PHE A 184 -23.25 8.05 -10.95
CA PHE A 184 -22.82 6.65 -11.09
C PHE A 184 -22.84 5.88 -9.77
N ALA A 185 -23.20 6.50 -8.64
CA ALA A 185 -23.31 5.82 -7.36
C ALA A 185 -24.43 4.76 -7.42
N SER A 186 -24.17 3.64 -6.78
CA SER A 186 -25.23 2.65 -6.52
C SER A 186 -25.91 3.01 -5.20
N ALA A 187 -27.20 3.29 -5.23
CA ALA A 187 -27.96 3.66 -4.03
C ALA A 187 -27.89 2.60 -2.91
N ALA A 188 -27.70 1.33 -3.28
CA ALA A 188 -27.84 0.21 -2.36
C ALA A 188 -26.54 -0.26 -1.67
N ASN A 189 -25.34 0.19 -2.08
CA ASN A 189 -24.13 -0.53 -1.66
C ASN A 189 -22.89 0.31 -1.42
N SER A 190 -22.97 1.62 -1.44
CA SER A 190 -21.80 2.46 -1.19
C SER A 190 -22.03 3.27 0.08
N PRO A 191 -21.34 2.96 1.18
CA PRO A 191 -21.46 3.72 2.41
C PRO A 191 -20.98 5.15 2.17
N ARG A 192 -21.65 6.11 2.78
CA ARG A 192 -21.23 7.50 2.80
C ARG A 192 -20.06 7.65 3.74
N TYR A 193 -19.02 8.27 3.26
CA TYR A 193 -17.83 8.51 4.04
C TYR A 193 -17.33 9.92 3.82
N ASN A 194 -17.23 10.71 4.89
CA ASN A 194 -16.82 12.11 4.85
C ASN A 194 -17.62 13.01 3.89
N SER A 195 -18.77 12.58 3.40
CA SER A 195 -19.60 13.38 2.52
C SER A 195 -21.07 12.93 2.59
N ASP A 196 -21.97 13.82 2.21
CA ASP A 196 -23.41 13.54 2.08
C ASP A 196 -23.71 12.65 0.86
N ARG A 197 -22.69 12.31 0.07
CA ARG A 197 -22.84 11.65 -1.22
C ARG A 197 -22.27 10.24 -1.14
N ALA A 198 -22.97 9.28 -1.75
CA ALA A 198 -22.45 7.94 -1.92
C ALA A 198 -21.16 7.98 -2.77
N PRO A 199 -20.06 7.37 -2.34
CA PRO A 199 -18.79 7.42 -3.07
C PRO A 199 -18.87 6.59 -4.35
N VAL A 200 -18.49 7.18 -5.46
CA VAL A 200 -18.26 6.51 -6.74
C VAL A 200 -16.79 6.12 -6.86
N TYR A 201 -15.93 7.02 -6.42
CA TYR A 201 -14.47 6.89 -6.44
C TYR A 201 -13.95 6.57 -7.86
N PRO A 202 -14.09 7.51 -8.84
CA PRO A 202 -13.59 7.30 -10.20
C PRO A 202 -12.10 7.00 -10.18
N SER A 203 -11.69 5.98 -10.91
CA SER A 203 -10.34 5.46 -11.03
C SER A 203 -9.85 5.58 -12.48
N GLY A 204 -9.56 4.48 -13.16
CA GLY A 204 -9.08 4.50 -14.54
C GLY A 204 -10.03 5.17 -15.52
N LEU A 205 -9.47 5.82 -16.52
CA LEU A 205 -10.18 6.52 -17.59
C LEU A 205 -9.73 6.02 -18.96
N ALA A 206 -10.67 5.99 -19.91
CA ALA A 206 -10.39 5.86 -21.33
C ALA A 206 -11.32 6.77 -22.13
N ILE A 207 -10.92 7.13 -23.34
CA ILE A 207 -11.71 7.99 -24.20
C ILE A 207 -11.82 7.37 -25.61
N SER A 208 -12.94 7.57 -26.28
CA SER A 208 -13.14 7.14 -27.66
C SER A 208 -12.20 7.86 -28.63
N SER A 209 -11.93 7.24 -29.78
CA SER A 209 -11.03 7.80 -30.80
C SER A 209 -11.50 9.13 -31.39
N ASP A 210 -12.82 9.40 -31.36
CA ASP A 210 -13.41 10.68 -31.74
C ASP A 210 -13.36 11.77 -30.64
N GLY A 211 -12.91 11.36 -29.43
CA GLY A 211 -12.82 12.26 -28.27
C GLY A 211 -14.17 12.70 -27.68
N ASN A 212 -15.26 12.00 -27.98
CA ASN A 212 -16.60 12.41 -27.58
C ASN A 212 -17.23 11.56 -26.48
N THR A 213 -16.67 10.36 -26.18
CA THR A 213 -17.15 9.49 -25.11
C THR A 213 -16.04 9.16 -24.13
N LEU A 214 -16.26 9.42 -22.85
CA LEU A 214 -15.35 9.09 -21.77
C LEU A 214 -15.86 7.88 -20.99
N PHE A 215 -14.99 6.94 -20.71
CA PHE A 215 -15.23 5.73 -19.93
C PHE A 215 -14.55 5.86 -18.58
N VAL A 216 -15.26 5.51 -17.51
CA VAL A 216 -14.82 5.71 -16.13
C VAL A 216 -14.98 4.43 -15.34
N ALA A 217 -13.88 3.87 -14.85
CA ALA A 217 -13.91 2.79 -13.88
C ALA A 217 -14.31 3.38 -12.52
N ASN A 218 -15.52 3.07 -12.05
CA ASN A 218 -16.04 3.57 -10.79
C ASN A 218 -15.74 2.57 -9.67
N ASN A 219 -14.65 2.77 -8.97
CA ASN A 219 -14.07 1.77 -8.07
C ASN A 219 -14.99 1.39 -6.91
N LEU A 220 -15.58 2.35 -6.19
CA LEU A 220 -16.56 2.09 -5.13
C LEU A 220 -18.01 2.03 -5.67
N GLY A 221 -18.23 2.45 -6.90
CA GLY A 221 -19.52 2.35 -7.58
C GLY A 221 -19.74 0.98 -8.22
N ASP A 222 -18.76 0.08 -8.24
CA ASP A 222 -18.81 -1.24 -8.88
C ASP A 222 -19.37 -1.20 -10.31
N SER A 223 -19.01 -0.19 -11.09
CA SER A 223 -19.61 0.09 -12.39
C SER A 223 -18.62 0.67 -13.40
N LEU A 224 -18.95 0.49 -14.68
CA LEU A 224 -18.40 1.32 -15.74
C LEU A 224 -19.35 2.51 -15.96
N GLY A 225 -18.83 3.72 -15.82
CA GLY A 225 -19.48 4.96 -16.23
C GLY A 225 -19.17 5.25 -17.69
N ILE A 226 -20.19 5.63 -18.46
CA ILE A 226 -20.06 6.07 -19.84
C ILE A 226 -20.62 7.49 -19.91
N ILE A 227 -19.79 8.44 -20.32
CA ILE A 227 -20.14 9.85 -20.46
C ILE A 227 -20.05 10.20 -21.94
N GLU A 228 -21.17 10.28 -22.58
CA GLU A 228 -21.30 10.62 -24.00
C GLU A 228 -21.52 12.12 -24.18
N ASP A 229 -21.32 12.62 -25.39
CA ASP A 229 -21.50 14.02 -25.76
C ASP A 229 -20.70 14.99 -24.89
N LEU A 230 -19.41 14.70 -24.70
CA LEU A 230 -18.51 15.46 -23.84
C LEU A 230 -18.48 16.96 -24.17
N ARG A 231 -18.75 17.34 -25.41
CA ARG A 231 -18.72 18.71 -25.89
C ARG A 231 -20.04 19.45 -25.75
N LEU A 232 -21.13 18.72 -25.47
CA LEU A 232 -22.49 19.24 -25.43
C LEU A 232 -23.17 18.96 -24.08
N ALA A 233 -24.26 18.23 -24.12
CA ALA A 233 -25.17 18.04 -23.00
C ALA A 233 -24.77 16.93 -22.01
N ARG A 234 -23.72 16.19 -22.27
CA ARG A 234 -23.17 15.07 -21.48
C ARG A 234 -24.25 14.13 -20.93
N ARG A 235 -24.34 12.99 -21.51
CA ARG A 235 -25.25 11.93 -21.06
C ARG A 235 -24.46 10.89 -20.26
N LEU A 236 -24.91 10.60 -19.04
CA LEU A 236 -24.28 9.64 -18.15
C LEU A 236 -25.05 8.31 -18.16
N THR A 237 -24.36 7.23 -18.53
CA THR A 237 -24.90 5.86 -18.52
C THR A 237 -24.06 5.01 -17.58
N ARG A 238 -24.72 4.28 -16.65
CA ARG A 238 -24.06 3.39 -15.69
C ARG A 238 -24.27 1.93 -16.09
N VAL A 239 -23.19 1.16 -16.18
CA VAL A 239 -23.21 -0.30 -16.34
C VAL A 239 -22.74 -0.94 -15.04
N ASP A 240 -23.62 -1.64 -14.34
CA ASP A 240 -23.28 -2.40 -13.13
C ASP A 240 -22.40 -3.61 -13.51
N LEU A 241 -21.23 -3.72 -12.90
CA LEU A 241 -20.26 -4.77 -13.21
C LEU A 241 -20.33 -5.96 -12.24
N ARG A 242 -21.14 -5.88 -11.20
CA ARG A 242 -21.30 -6.99 -10.25
C ARG A 242 -21.98 -8.19 -10.89
N PRO A 243 -21.66 -9.42 -10.44
CA PRO A 243 -22.43 -10.61 -10.84
C PRO A 243 -23.88 -10.47 -10.41
N GLN A 244 -24.80 -10.90 -11.26
CA GLN A 244 -26.22 -10.93 -10.89
C GLN A 244 -26.44 -11.81 -9.67
N ASN A 245 -27.24 -11.34 -8.72
CA ASN A 245 -27.60 -12.01 -7.47
C ASN A 245 -26.46 -12.28 -6.48
N GLN A 246 -25.31 -11.61 -6.62
CA GLN A 246 -24.23 -11.73 -5.65
C GLN A 246 -23.94 -10.38 -4.99
N GLU A 247 -23.72 -10.43 -3.68
CA GLU A 247 -23.25 -9.28 -2.91
C GLU A 247 -21.73 -9.13 -3.02
N HIS A 248 -21.18 -9.40 -4.19
CA HIS A 248 -19.74 -9.34 -4.45
C HIS A 248 -19.35 -7.99 -5.02
N PHE A 249 -18.36 -7.35 -4.40
CA PHE A 249 -17.79 -6.09 -4.86
C PHE A 249 -16.62 -6.35 -5.80
N VAL A 250 -16.66 -5.74 -6.97
CA VAL A 250 -15.69 -6.03 -8.04
C VAL A 250 -14.54 -5.02 -8.12
N TYR A 251 -14.71 -3.83 -7.57
CA TYR A 251 -13.72 -2.76 -7.53
C TYR A 251 -13.07 -2.48 -8.89
N PRO A 252 -13.79 -1.90 -9.86
CA PRO A 252 -13.22 -1.53 -11.16
C PRO A 252 -12.01 -0.61 -10.98
N TYR A 253 -10.88 -0.93 -11.63
CA TYR A 253 -9.63 -0.21 -11.45
C TYR A 253 -9.20 0.56 -12.68
N SER A 254 -9.07 -0.10 -13.83
CA SER A 254 -8.65 0.48 -15.09
C SER A 254 -9.64 0.17 -16.21
N VAL A 255 -9.62 0.95 -17.28
CA VAL A 255 -10.44 0.74 -18.45
C VAL A 255 -9.63 0.95 -19.73
N ALA A 256 -9.85 0.09 -20.72
CA ALA A 256 -9.30 0.20 -22.07
C ALA A 256 -10.44 0.06 -23.10
N VAL A 257 -10.39 0.85 -24.18
CA VAL A 257 -11.42 0.81 -25.23
C VAL A 257 -10.78 0.52 -26.58
N LEU A 258 -11.47 -0.21 -27.42
CA LEU A 258 -11.05 -0.44 -28.79
C LEU A 258 -11.56 0.69 -29.69
N ASN A 259 -10.72 1.14 -30.63
CA ASN A 259 -11.04 2.26 -31.52
C ASN A 259 -12.09 1.92 -32.56
N GLU A 260 -12.07 0.67 -33.06
CA GLU A 260 -12.87 0.26 -34.20
C GLU A 260 -14.01 -0.70 -33.82
N SER A 261 -14.15 -1.04 -32.56
CA SER A 261 -15.22 -1.91 -32.09
C SER A 261 -15.87 -1.36 -30.84
N ASP A 262 -17.18 -1.60 -30.69
CA ASP A 262 -17.96 -1.21 -29.54
C ASP A 262 -17.63 -2.12 -28.31
N LYS A 263 -16.36 -2.07 -27.85
CA LYS A 263 -15.88 -2.85 -26.69
C LYS A 263 -15.05 -2.00 -25.73
N ALA A 264 -15.36 -2.11 -24.45
CA ALA A 264 -14.59 -1.59 -23.34
C ALA A 264 -14.21 -2.75 -22.39
N TYR A 265 -12.95 -2.81 -22.01
CA TYR A 265 -12.39 -3.78 -21.07
C TYR A 265 -12.15 -3.10 -19.74
N VAL A 266 -12.64 -3.68 -18.65
CA VAL A 266 -12.53 -3.12 -17.30
C VAL A 266 -11.86 -4.15 -16.39
N SER A 267 -10.68 -3.82 -15.84
CA SER A 267 -10.06 -4.66 -14.81
C SER A 267 -10.83 -4.51 -13.50
N CYS A 268 -11.13 -5.62 -12.86
CA CYS A 268 -11.89 -5.66 -11.63
C CYS A 268 -11.02 -6.20 -10.49
N TRP A 269 -10.51 -5.30 -9.68
CA TRP A 269 -9.47 -5.52 -8.69
C TRP A 269 -9.76 -6.68 -7.73
N ASN A 270 -11.03 -6.85 -7.34
CA ASN A 270 -11.46 -7.87 -6.38
C ASN A 270 -12.23 -9.06 -7.02
N ASP A 271 -12.27 -9.17 -8.36
CA ASP A 271 -13.06 -10.20 -9.06
C ASP A 271 -12.19 -11.16 -9.91
N ASP A 272 -10.85 -10.99 -9.90
CA ASP A 272 -9.92 -11.74 -10.74
C ASP A 272 -10.39 -11.83 -12.19
N SER A 273 -10.97 -10.76 -12.69
CA SER A 273 -11.56 -10.71 -14.02
C SER A 273 -11.32 -9.39 -14.74
N VAL A 274 -11.34 -9.48 -16.05
CA VAL A 274 -11.55 -8.35 -16.95
C VAL A 274 -12.94 -8.47 -17.52
N ILE A 275 -13.78 -7.47 -17.27
CA ILE A 275 -15.15 -7.45 -17.75
C ILE A 275 -15.20 -6.71 -19.09
N VAL A 276 -15.80 -7.36 -20.10
CA VAL A 276 -15.97 -6.78 -21.42
C VAL A 276 -17.40 -6.23 -21.54
N VAL A 277 -17.48 -4.94 -21.80
CA VAL A 277 -18.74 -4.22 -21.95
C VAL A 277 -18.89 -3.78 -23.40
N GLN A 278 -20.09 -3.86 -23.93
CA GLN A 278 -20.50 -3.22 -25.17
C GLN A 278 -21.16 -1.87 -24.84
N PRO A 279 -20.43 -0.75 -24.97
CA PRO A 279 -20.90 0.56 -24.53
C PRO A 279 -22.21 1.01 -25.17
N GLY A 280 -22.33 0.90 -26.49
CA GLY A 280 -23.51 1.32 -27.23
C GLY A 280 -24.81 0.61 -26.85
N ARG A 281 -24.71 -0.53 -26.15
CA ARG A 281 -25.84 -1.28 -25.58
C ARG A 281 -25.89 -1.26 -24.06
N ALA A 282 -24.91 -0.63 -23.42
CA ALA A 282 -24.70 -0.63 -21.97
C ALA A 282 -24.75 -2.06 -21.35
N LYS A 283 -24.13 -3.04 -22.04
CA LYS A 283 -24.28 -4.47 -21.72
C LYS A 283 -22.92 -5.15 -21.53
N ILE A 284 -22.80 -5.97 -20.49
CA ILE A 284 -21.67 -6.90 -20.31
C ILE A 284 -21.81 -8.01 -21.36
N VAL A 285 -20.76 -8.27 -22.13
CA VAL A 285 -20.71 -9.31 -23.17
C VAL A 285 -19.78 -10.46 -22.80
N ALA A 286 -18.78 -10.24 -21.96
CA ALA A 286 -17.91 -11.30 -21.45
C ALA A 286 -17.36 -10.96 -20.06
N ARG A 287 -16.97 -12.01 -19.32
CA ARG A 287 -16.10 -11.97 -18.15
C ARG A 287 -14.92 -12.88 -18.44
N VAL A 288 -13.74 -12.31 -18.51
CA VAL A 288 -12.50 -13.04 -18.77
C VAL A 288 -11.79 -13.24 -17.44
N THR A 289 -11.69 -14.48 -16.98
CA THR A 289 -10.90 -14.80 -15.78
C THR A 289 -9.43 -14.57 -16.07
N VAL A 290 -8.77 -13.81 -15.22
CA VAL A 290 -7.34 -13.46 -15.28
C VAL A 290 -6.66 -13.82 -13.96
N GLY A 291 -5.43 -13.40 -13.73
CA GLY A 291 -4.79 -13.53 -12.43
C GLY A 291 -5.41 -12.63 -11.36
N ARG A 292 -4.94 -12.77 -10.13
CA ARG A 292 -5.51 -12.05 -8.98
C ARG A 292 -5.12 -10.58 -8.94
N HIS A 293 -6.05 -9.74 -8.51
CA HIS A 293 -5.92 -8.28 -8.44
C HIS A 293 -5.49 -7.68 -9.79
N PRO A 294 -6.30 -7.80 -10.84
CA PRO A 294 -5.99 -7.19 -12.12
C PRO A 294 -6.03 -5.65 -12.00
N THR A 295 -4.93 -4.99 -12.35
CA THR A 295 -4.72 -3.55 -12.25
C THR A 295 -4.58 -2.91 -13.63
N GLY A 296 -3.37 -2.59 -14.05
CA GLY A 296 -3.06 -1.90 -15.30
C GLY A 296 -3.48 -2.70 -16.53
N LEU A 297 -4.06 -2.01 -17.50
CA LEU A 297 -4.45 -2.53 -18.81
C LEU A 297 -3.64 -1.86 -19.89
N LEU A 298 -3.11 -2.62 -20.85
CA LEU A 298 -2.36 -2.09 -21.98
C LEU A 298 -2.69 -2.83 -23.27
N LEU A 299 -3.19 -2.11 -24.27
CA LEU A 299 -3.41 -2.64 -25.63
C LEU A 299 -2.13 -2.58 -26.43
N ASN A 300 -1.91 -3.60 -27.29
CA ASN A 300 -0.90 -3.47 -28.36
C ASN A 300 -1.37 -2.47 -29.42
N ALA A 301 -0.47 -2.03 -30.29
CA ALA A 301 -0.78 -1.03 -31.31
C ALA A 301 -1.90 -1.45 -32.28
N GLN A 302 -2.01 -2.74 -32.57
CA GLN A 302 -3.06 -3.33 -33.41
C GLN A 302 -4.38 -3.55 -32.67
N GLN A 303 -4.41 -3.35 -31.35
CA GLN A 303 -5.55 -3.60 -30.45
C GLN A 303 -6.09 -5.04 -30.52
N THR A 304 -5.25 -5.99 -30.91
CA THR A 304 -5.58 -7.42 -30.97
C THR A 304 -5.21 -8.17 -29.70
N ARG A 305 -4.40 -7.55 -28.84
CA ARG A 305 -3.96 -8.11 -27.55
C ARG A 305 -4.11 -7.06 -26.45
N LEU A 306 -4.67 -7.49 -25.33
CA LEU A 306 -4.75 -6.71 -24.11
C LEU A 306 -3.90 -7.40 -23.05
N TYR A 307 -2.94 -6.69 -22.51
CA TYR A 307 -2.09 -7.12 -21.39
C TYR A 307 -2.68 -6.61 -20.08
N VAL A 308 -2.73 -7.48 -19.06
CA VAL A 308 -3.35 -7.22 -17.76
C VAL A 308 -2.34 -7.54 -16.67
N ALA A 309 -1.91 -6.57 -15.91
CA ALA A 309 -1.07 -6.81 -14.73
C ALA A 309 -1.92 -7.38 -13.58
N ASN A 310 -1.51 -8.53 -13.03
CA ASN A 310 -2.18 -9.21 -11.93
C ASN A 310 -1.31 -9.08 -10.67
N SER A 311 -1.56 -8.05 -9.86
CA SER A 311 -0.63 -7.62 -8.81
C SER A 311 -0.49 -8.60 -7.64
N ASN A 312 -1.45 -9.48 -7.44
CA ASN A 312 -1.44 -10.40 -6.30
C ASN A 312 -1.03 -11.86 -6.65
N ASP A 313 -0.70 -12.16 -7.91
CA ASP A 313 -0.19 -13.49 -8.32
C ASP A 313 1.08 -13.46 -9.17
N ASP A 314 1.72 -12.29 -9.31
CA ASP A 314 2.97 -12.08 -10.05
C ASP A 314 2.87 -12.50 -11.52
N SER A 315 1.79 -12.17 -12.19
CA SER A 315 1.61 -12.53 -13.58
C SER A 315 1.08 -11.38 -14.45
N VAL A 316 1.19 -11.55 -15.76
CA VAL A 316 0.50 -10.74 -16.76
C VAL A 316 -0.36 -11.65 -17.61
N SER A 317 -1.68 -11.41 -17.63
CA SER A 317 -2.60 -12.10 -18.53
C SER A 317 -2.60 -11.43 -19.91
N VAL A 318 -2.62 -12.24 -20.96
CA VAL A 318 -2.76 -11.78 -22.34
C VAL A 318 -4.13 -12.19 -22.87
N ILE A 319 -4.96 -11.22 -23.17
CA ILE A 319 -6.32 -11.44 -23.71
C ILE A 319 -6.32 -11.16 -25.20
N ASP A 320 -6.83 -12.09 -25.97
CA ASP A 320 -7.17 -11.89 -27.38
C ASP A 320 -8.47 -11.09 -27.47
N THR A 321 -8.42 -9.88 -28.00
CA THR A 321 -9.58 -8.97 -28.06
C THR A 321 -10.61 -9.36 -29.11
N THR A 322 -10.26 -10.25 -30.05
CA THR A 322 -11.18 -10.77 -31.04
C THR A 322 -12.12 -11.82 -30.44
N THR A 323 -11.55 -12.67 -29.59
CA THR A 323 -12.27 -13.80 -28.97
C THR A 323 -12.70 -13.55 -27.53
N ASP A 324 -12.22 -12.48 -26.90
CA ASP A 324 -12.41 -12.16 -25.47
C ASP A 324 -11.99 -13.32 -24.55
N LYS A 325 -10.83 -13.92 -24.83
CA LYS A 325 -10.28 -15.02 -24.05
C LYS A 325 -8.84 -14.76 -23.63
N GLU A 326 -8.51 -15.20 -22.42
CA GLU A 326 -7.10 -15.29 -22.02
C GLU A 326 -6.43 -16.37 -22.86
N ILE A 327 -5.34 -16.02 -23.54
CA ILE A 327 -4.57 -16.91 -24.43
C ILE A 327 -3.20 -17.26 -23.86
N GLU A 328 -2.70 -16.48 -22.90
CA GLU A 328 -1.44 -16.69 -22.22
C GLU A 328 -1.46 -16.03 -20.85
N ARG A 329 -0.78 -16.63 -19.87
CA ARG A 329 -0.46 -16.03 -18.58
C ARG A 329 1.04 -16.08 -18.37
N ILE A 330 1.69 -14.93 -18.34
CA ILE A 330 3.13 -14.77 -18.26
C ILE A 330 3.50 -14.58 -16.80
N SER A 331 4.28 -15.52 -16.23
CA SER A 331 4.83 -15.34 -14.88
C SER A 331 5.99 -14.34 -14.91
N VAL A 332 5.95 -13.33 -14.03
CA VAL A 332 7.03 -12.36 -13.83
C VAL A 332 7.79 -12.58 -12.52
N ARG A 333 7.65 -13.78 -11.92
CA ARG A 333 8.43 -14.22 -10.77
C ARG A 333 9.91 -14.38 -11.14
N PHE A 334 10.77 -14.28 -10.16
CA PHE A 334 12.20 -14.53 -10.36
C PHE A 334 12.50 -16.00 -10.73
N SER A 335 11.75 -16.92 -10.16
CA SER A 335 11.71 -18.35 -10.50
C SER A 335 10.48 -18.99 -9.86
N GLU A 336 10.11 -20.20 -10.31
CA GLU A 336 8.99 -20.98 -9.76
C GLU A 336 9.17 -21.35 -8.28
N GLY A 337 10.40 -21.43 -7.81
CA GLY A 337 10.73 -21.78 -6.42
C GLY A 337 10.69 -20.59 -5.44
N VAL A 338 10.50 -19.38 -5.94
CA VAL A 338 10.37 -18.16 -5.11
C VAL A 338 8.89 -17.91 -4.81
N PRO A 339 8.51 -17.62 -3.55
CA PRO A 339 7.15 -17.24 -3.23
C PRO A 339 6.68 -16.03 -4.05
N PRO A 340 5.39 -15.88 -4.32
CA PRO A 340 4.85 -14.68 -4.95
C PRO A 340 5.09 -13.46 -4.05
N GLY A 341 5.18 -12.28 -4.66
CA GLY A 341 5.41 -11.04 -3.95
C GLY A 341 6.06 -9.94 -4.79
N ASN A 342 6.08 -10.07 -6.10
CA ASN A 342 6.59 -9.02 -7.00
C ASN A 342 5.60 -7.87 -7.17
N SER A 343 4.29 -8.15 -7.11
CA SER A 343 3.22 -7.17 -7.31
C SER A 343 3.34 -6.37 -8.61
N PRO A 344 3.07 -6.99 -9.79
CA PRO A 344 3.10 -6.29 -11.06
C PRO A 344 1.99 -5.25 -11.18
N GLU A 345 2.32 -4.04 -11.66
CA GLU A 345 1.40 -2.91 -11.75
C GLU A 345 1.40 -2.22 -13.11
N GLY A 346 2.36 -1.32 -13.35
CA GLY A 346 2.48 -0.56 -14.58
C GLY A 346 3.03 -1.39 -15.72
N LEU A 347 2.51 -1.15 -16.93
CA LEU A 347 2.89 -1.84 -18.16
C LEU A 347 3.34 -0.84 -19.22
N ALA A 348 4.34 -1.19 -20.01
CA ALA A 348 4.73 -0.43 -21.20
C ALA A 348 5.21 -1.36 -22.32
N LEU A 349 4.98 -0.98 -23.58
CA LEU A 349 5.35 -1.76 -24.75
C LEU A 349 6.34 -1.00 -25.63
N ARG A 350 7.29 -1.74 -26.21
CA ARG A 350 8.13 -1.26 -27.30
C ARG A 350 8.48 -2.40 -28.25
N GLY A 351 7.89 -2.41 -29.42
CA GLY A 351 7.98 -3.58 -30.31
C GLY A 351 7.42 -4.81 -29.62
N ASP A 352 8.20 -5.89 -29.59
CA ASP A 352 7.86 -7.14 -28.95
C ASP A 352 8.32 -7.23 -27.48
N ASP A 353 8.90 -6.16 -26.93
CA ASP A 353 9.28 -6.12 -25.51
C ASP A 353 8.16 -5.49 -24.67
N LEU A 354 7.65 -6.25 -23.71
CA LEU A 354 6.76 -5.79 -22.65
C LEU A 354 7.57 -5.54 -21.37
N TYR A 355 7.45 -4.34 -20.84
CA TYR A 355 8.03 -3.93 -19.56
C TYR A 355 6.95 -3.99 -18.49
N VAL A 356 7.24 -4.65 -17.36
CA VAL A 356 6.30 -4.85 -16.25
C VAL A 356 6.92 -4.33 -14.96
N ALA A 357 6.31 -3.35 -14.35
CA ALA A 357 6.73 -2.82 -13.06
C ALA A 357 6.37 -3.80 -11.95
N ASN A 358 7.36 -4.38 -11.29
CA ASN A 358 7.23 -5.27 -10.14
C ASN A 358 7.44 -4.46 -8.87
N ALA A 359 6.34 -3.95 -8.28
CA ALA A 359 6.36 -2.93 -7.23
C ALA A 359 7.15 -3.35 -5.99
N HIS A 360 6.92 -4.53 -5.45
CA HIS A 360 7.54 -4.95 -4.19
C HIS A 360 8.96 -5.52 -4.36
N SER A 361 9.32 -5.94 -5.56
CA SER A 361 10.70 -6.40 -5.83
C SER A 361 11.61 -5.30 -6.38
N ASN A 362 11.12 -4.06 -6.45
CA ASN A 362 11.88 -2.89 -6.88
C ASN A 362 12.58 -3.14 -8.22
N SER A 363 11.80 -3.65 -9.19
CA SER A 363 12.34 -4.02 -10.50
C SER A 363 11.34 -3.83 -11.62
N VAL A 364 11.84 -3.76 -12.85
CA VAL A 364 11.02 -3.89 -14.05
C VAL A 364 11.41 -5.19 -14.75
N ALA A 365 10.46 -6.11 -14.92
CA ALA A 365 10.66 -7.28 -15.76
C ALA A 365 10.64 -6.90 -17.24
N VAL A 366 11.58 -7.42 -18.02
CA VAL A 366 11.63 -7.30 -19.48
C VAL A 366 11.17 -8.62 -20.07
N VAL A 367 10.03 -8.61 -20.74
CA VAL A 367 9.39 -9.79 -21.31
C VAL A 367 9.45 -9.71 -22.84
N GLU A 368 10.05 -10.69 -23.48
CA GLU A 368 9.96 -10.92 -24.91
C GLU A 368 8.63 -11.61 -25.22
N LEU A 369 7.76 -10.90 -25.93
CA LEU A 369 6.45 -11.40 -26.32
C LEU A 369 6.54 -12.39 -27.48
N SER A 370 5.63 -13.32 -27.50
CA SER A 370 5.54 -14.35 -28.55
C SER A 370 4.10 -14.54 -29.01
N ASP A 371 3.89 -14.44 -30.33
CA ASP A 371 2.57 -14.74 -30.94
C ASP A 371 2.09 -16.17 -30.72
N LYS A 372 2.99 -17.05 -30.32
CA LYS A 372 2.72 -18.48 -30.08
C LYS A 372 2.36 -18.79 -28.61
N GLY A 373 2.10 -17.76 -27.76
CA GLY A 373 1.78 -17.95 -26.35
C GLY A 373 2.95 -18.55 -25.54
N ARG A 374 4.18 -18.18 -25.87
CA ARG A 374 5.42 -18.61 -25.21
C ARG A 374 6.33 -17.44 -24.91
N SER A 375 5.75 -16.38 -24.39
CA SER A 375 6.49 -15.21 -23.97
C SER A 375 7.45 -15.51 -22.83
N LYS A 376 8.60 -14.82 -22.75
CA LYS A 376 9.67 -15.14 -21.81
C LYS A 376 10.19 -13.88 -21.10
N VAL A 377 10.39 -13.97 -19.80
CA VAL A 377 11.16 -12.96 -19.07
C VAL A 377 12.63 -13.10 -19.47
N ARG A 378 13.21 -12.05 -20.09
CA ARG A 378 14.62 -11.97 -20.45
C ARG A 378 15.50 -11.55 -19.28
N GLY A 379 14.95 -10.75 -18.36
CA GLY A 379 15.69 -10.24 -17.23
C GLY A 379 14.94 -9.12 -16.51
N PHE A 380 15.62 -8.50 -15.57
CA PHE A 380 15.06 -7.47 -14.68
C PHE A 380 15.95 -6.23 -14.65
N ILE A 381 15.34 -5.06 -14.61
CA ILE A 381 16.01 -3.77 -14.47
C ILE A 381 15.79 -3.28 -13.03
N PRO A 382 16.85 -2.93 -12.25
CA PRO A 382 16.68 -2.41 -10.89
C PRO A 382 16.09 -0.99 -10.93
N THR A 383 15.16 -0.72 -10.03
CA THR A 383 14.45 0.56 -9.93
C THR A 383 14.61 1.19 -8.55
N GLY A 384 14.02 2.34 -8.34
CA GLY A 384 13.72 2.84 -7.00
C GLY A 384 12.66 1.96 -6.34
N GLN A 385 12.21 2.36 -5.16
CA GLN A 385 11.25 1.58 -4.39
C GLN A 385 9.83 1.75 -4.92
N TYR A 386 9.14 0.64 -5.03
CA TYR A 386 7.76 0.56 -5.48
C TYR A 386 7.53 1.14 -6.89
N PRO A 387 8.12 0.57 -7.95
CA PRO A 387 7.79 0.99 -9.32
C PRO A 387 6.33 0.68 -9.61
N SER A 388 5.56 1.70 -9.98
CA SER A 388 4.10 1.61 -10.16
C SER A 388 3.60 2.10 -11.52
N ALA A 389 4.39 2.93 -12.22
CA ALA A 389 4.04 3.46 -13.53
C ALA A 389 5.21 3.35 -14.50
N LEU A 390 4.93 3.03 -15.77
CA LEU A 390 5.92 2.88 -16.83
C LEU A 390 5.52 3.63 -18.10
N ALA A 391 6.50 4.22 -18.77
CA ALA A 391 6.34 4.72 -20.13
C ALA A 391 7.65 4.58 -20.91
N VAL A 392 7.55 4.28 -22.21
CA VAL A 392 8.70 4.26 -23.10
C VAL A 392 8.65 5.46 -24.06
N ALA A 393 9.75 6.20 -24.16
CA ALA A 393 9.93 7.26 -25.13
C ALA A 393 11.24 7.06 -25.90
N GLY A 394 11.16 6.67 -27.17
CA GLY A 394 12.32 6.32 -27.98
C GLY A 394 13.08 5.12 -27.41
N ARG A 395 14.28 5.36 -26.87
CA ARG A 395 15.10 4.34 -26.19
C ARG A 395 15.18 4.55 -24.66
N THR A 396 14.31 5.36 -24.10
CA THR A 396 14.28 5.63 -22.67
C THR A 396 13.02 5.03 -22.05
N LEU A 397 13.19 4.21 -21.02
CA LEU A 397 12.14 3.76 -20.13
C LEU A 397 12.06 4.74 -18.95
N PHE A 398 10.90 5.31 -18.74
CA PHE A 398 10.57 6.11 -17.57
C PHE A 398 9.86 5.21 -16.55
N VAL A 399 10.35 5.21 -15.31
CA VAL A 399 9.82 4.39 -14.21
C VAL A 399 9.40 5.32 -13.09
N GLY A 400 8.12 5.32 -12.77
CA GLY A 400 7.58 5.99 -11.60
C GLY A 400 7.78 5.13 -10.36
N ASN A 401 8.64 5.57 -9.44
CA ASN A 401 8.94 4.87 -8.19
C ASN A 401 8.08 5.47 -7.08
N GLY A 402 7.04 4.76 -6.65
CA GLY A 402 6.03 5.22 -5.70
C GLY A 402 6.59 5.64 -4.34
N LYS A 403 7.61 4.94 -3.89
CA LYS A 403 8.34 5.20 -2.63
C LYS A 403 9.73 5.79 -2.87
N GLY A 404 10.04 6.22 -4.08
CA GLY A 404 11.28 6.88 -4.47
C GLY A 404 12.53 6.05 -4.19
N THR A 405 13.44 6.56 -3.35
CA THR A 405 14.61 5.86 -2.85
C THR A 405 14.44 5.42 -1.37
N GLY A 406 13.21 5.35 -0.92
CA GLY A 406 12.85 5.06 0.47
C GLY A 406 12.53 6.31 1.28
N VAL A 407 12.39 6.14 2.57
CA VAL A 407 12.13 7.25 3.49
C VAL A 407 13.31 8.21 3.48
N GLN A 408 13.01 9.46 3.17
CA GLN A 408 14.00 10.53 3.24
C GLN A 408 14.20 10.95 4.70
N ASN A 409 15.45 11.10 5.13
CA ASN A 409 15.71 11.77 6.40
C ASN A 409 15.14 13.20 6.33
N SER A 410 14.48 13.65 7.40
CA SER A 410 13.90 14.99 7.48
C SER A 410 14.90 16.12 7.20
N SER A 411 16.18 15.90 7.48
CA SER A 411 17.27 16.81 7.13
C SER A 411 17.49 16.98 5.62
N MET A 412 16.95 16.09 4.79
CA MET A 412 17.06 16.15 3.33
C MET A 412 15.86 16.82 2.66
N ILE A 413 14.80 17.06 3.40
CA ILE A 413 13.60 17.74 2.90
C ILE A 413 13.72 19.22 3.25
N VAL A 414 13.93 20.03 2.24
CA VAL A 414 13.97 21.49 2.38
C VAL A 414 12.64 22.10 1.91
N ASP A 415 12.19 23.13 2.61
CA ASP A 415 11.03 23.92 2.16
C ASP A 415 11.40 24.82 0.96
N ASN A 416 10.41 25.54 0.43
CA ASN A 416 10.62 26.47 -0.70
C ASN A 416 11.62 27.61 -0.41
N SER A 417 12.00 27.82 0.84
CA SER A 417 13.02 28.79 1.26
C SER A 417 14.42 28.16 1.37
N GLY A 418 14.54 26.86 1.11
CA GLY A 418 15.79 26.11 1.30
C GLY A 418 16.07 25.76 2.77
N ARG A 419 15.10 25.95 3.65
CA ARG A 419 15.21 25.61 5.07
C ARG A 419 14.75 24.18 5.31
N VAL A 420 15.52 23.44 6.09
CA VAL A 420 15.11 22.13 6.62
C VAL A 420 14.03 22.37 7.68
N PRO A 421 12.78 21.94 7.46
CA PRO A 421 11.77 22.06 8.50
C PRO A 421 12.15 21.09 9.64
N ASN A 422 12.36 21.61 10.84
CA ASN A 422 12.71 20.87 12.04
C ASN A 422 13.99 20.02 11.86
N GLY A 423 15.13 20.64 12.07
CA GLY A 423 16.42 19.93 12.08
C GLY A 423 16.38 18.71 13.01
N PRO A 424 17.28 17.75 12.80
CA PRO A 424 17.31 16.48 13.53
C PRO A 424 17.44 16.60 15.06
N ASN A 425 17.64 17.79 15.58
CA ASN A 425 17.85 18.08 17.01
C ASN A 425 16.73 18.89 17.67
N GLU A 426 15.63 19.19 17.00
CA GLU A 426 14.48 19.76 17.69
C GLU A 426 13.74 18.65 18.44
N ARG A 427 14.13 18.41 19.70
CA ARG A 427 13.35 17.63 20.63
C ARG A 427 11.97 18.27 20.76
N PHE A 428 10.93 17.49 20.54
CA PHE A 428 9.61 17.90 20.96
C PHE A 428 9.63 17.97 22.49
N PRO A 429 9.39 19.13 23.11
CA PRO A 429 9.29 19.16 24.56
C PRO A 429 8.18 18.21 24.99
N ALA A 430 8.48 17.32 25.91
CA ALA A 430 7.50 16.42 26.48
C ALA A 430 6.27 17.23 26.93
N GLY A 431 5.09 16.83 26.47
CA GLY A 431 3.82 17.46 26.82
C GLY A 431 3.35 18.63 25.96
N THR A 432 4.02 18.97 24.90
CA THR A 432 3.56 20.10 24.03
C THR A 432 2.49 19.75 23.03
N GLY A 433 1.94 18.54 23.00
CA GLY A 433 0.78 18.19 22.17
C GLY A 433 0.83 18.75 20.71
N ARG A 434 2.02 18.94 20.17
CA ARG A 434 2.15 19.37 18.79
C ARG A 434 1.56 18.28 17.92
N ALA A 435 0.45 18.60 17.32
CA ALA A 435 -0.21 17.74 16.38
C ALA A 435 0.85 17.16 15.42
N ALA A 436 0.88 15.83 15.31
CA ALA A 436 1.64 15.14 14.30
C ALA A 436 1.40 15.88 12.97
N GLY A 437 2.46 16.42 12.38
CA GLY A 437 2.37 17.13 11.11
C GLY A 437 2.86 18.55 11.05
N GLN A 438 3.33 19.09 12.13
CA GLN A 438 4.11 20.32 12.04
C GLN A 438 5.58 19.95 11.89
N GLY A 439 6.04 19.78 10.67
CA GLY A 439 7.44 19.73 10.39
C GLY A 439 8.01 18.56 9.63
N GLY A 440 7.23 17.85 8.82
CA GLY A 440 7.80 16.89 7.86
C GLY A 440 8.46 15.64 8.47
N GLN A 441 8.23 15.33 9.73
CA GLN A 441 8.76 14.12 10.38
C GLN A 441 7.77 12.94 10.43
N TYR A 442 6.56 13.15 9.96
CA TYR A 442 5.59 12.06 9.85
C TYR A 442 6.02 11.10 8.74
N SER A 443 6.14 9.80 9.04
CA SER A 443 6.73 8.80 8.14
C SER A 443 6.11 8.79 6.73
N VAL A 444 4.80 8.87 6.63
CA VAL A 444 4.11 8.92 5.34
C VAL A 444 4.42 10.19 4.54
N ALA A 445 4.71 11.29 5.23
CA ALA A 445 5.13 12.54 4.59
C ALA A 445 6.58 12.53 4.11
N LEU A 446 7.41 11.67 4.68
CA LEU A 446 8.83 11.52 4.30
C LEU A 446 9.03 10.61 3.08
N VAL A 447 8.00 9.88 2.66
CA VAL A 447 8.06 9.02 1.48
C VAL A 447 7.58 9.81 0.26
N VAL A 448 8.52 10.22 -0.55
CA VAL A 448 8.25 10.93 -1.81
C VAL A 448 8.63 10.08 -3.00
N GLY A 449 7.80 10.11 -4.03
CA GLY A 449 8.07 9.43 -5.29
C GLY A 449 9.11 10.16 -6.14
N ASN A 450 9.77 9.41 -6.99
CA ASN A 450 10.63 9.96 -8.03
C ASN A 450 10.41 9.23 -9.36
N ILE A 451 11.04 9.71 -10.40
CA ILE A 451 10.99 9.09 -11.74
C ILE A 451 12.42 8.81 -12.18
N SER A 452 12.69 7.56 -12.54
CA SER A 452 13.94 7.15 -13.16
C SER A 452 13.81 7.17 -14.68
N ALA A 453 14.80 7.70 -15.38
CA ALA A 453 14.96 7.63 -16.83
C ALA A 453 16.09 6.64 -17.14
N VAL A 454 15.73 5.48 -17.69
CA VAL A 454 16.64 4.36 -17.94
C VAL A 454 16.80 4.17 -19.44
N ASN A 455 18.01 4.26 -19.96
CA ASN A 455 18.29 3.81 -21.33
C ASN A 455 18.04 2.30 -21.42
N LEU A 456 17.20 1.89 -22.37
CA LEU A 456 16.89 0.48 -22.57
C LEU A 456 18.19 -0.32 -22.76
N PRO A 457 18.45 -1.31 -21.88
CA PRO A 457 19.69 -2.07 -21.90
C PRO A 457 19.79 -3.01 -23.10
N ASP A 458 21.01 -3.26 -23.55
CA ASP A 458 21.34 -4.45 -24.35
C ASP A 458 21.38 -5.71 -23.48
N ASP A 459 21.53 -6.89 -24.09
CA ASP A 459 21.53 -8.15 -23.36
C ASP A 459 22.62 -8.26 -22.28
N PRO A 460 23.89 -7.84 -22.53
CA PRO A 460 24.89 -7.82 -21.49
C PRO A 460 24.57 -6.89 -20.32
N ALA A 461 23.99 -5.72 -20.58
CA ALA A 461 23.56 -4.80 -19.54
C ALA A 461 22.36 -5.35 -18.75
N LEU A 462 21.38 -5.94 -19.44
CA LEU A 462 20.23 -6.57 -18.82
C LEU A 462 20.63 -7.73 -17.90
N ALA A 463 21.61 -8.55 -18.32
CA ALA A 463 22.15 -9.62 -17.49
C ALA A 463 22.77 -9.07 -16.18
N ARG A 464 23.57 -7.98 -16.26
CA ARG A 464 24.14 -7.33 -15.07
C ARG A 464 23.04 -6.75 -14.16
N TYR A 465 22.04 -6.10 -14.74
CA TYR A 465 20.90 -5.56 -14.00
C TYR A 465 20.10 -6.66 -13.29
N THR A 466 19.86 -7.77 -14.00
CA THR A 466 19.18 -8.94 -13.41
C THR A 466 19.93 -9.47 -12.19
N GLN A 467 21.25 -9.61 -12.27
CA GLN A 467 22.05 -10.00 -11.12
C GLN A 467 21.97 -8.99 -9.97
N GLN A 468 21.91 -7.70 -10.27
CA GLN A 468 21.72 -6.67 -9.25
C GLN A 468 20.36 -6.80 -8.56
N VAL A 469 19.29 -6.98 -9.34
CA VAL A 469 17.94 -7.22 -8.78
C VAL A 469 17.92 -8.46 -7.90
N MET A 470 18.53 -9.56 -8.36
CA MET A 470 18.61 -10.79 -7.57
C MET A 470 19.38 -10.62 -6.25
N ARG A 471 20.47 -9.82 -6.26
CA ARG A 471 21.21 -9.48 -5.02
C ARG A 471 20.35 -8.62 -4.09
N ASN A 472 19.70 -7.59 -4.63
CA ASN A 472 18.85 -6.68 -3.84
C ASN A 472 17.72 -7.42 -3.12
N ASN A 473 17.22 -8.49 -3.73
CA ASN A 473 16.15 -9.33 -3.19
C ASN A 473 16.68 -10.56 -2.41
N GLY A 474 17.98 -10.60 -2.08
CA GLY A 474 18.56 -11.68 -1.27
C GLY A 474 18.59 -13.07 -1.94
N LEU A 475 18.41 -13.13 -3.27
CA LEU A 475 18.33 -14.39 -4.00
C LEU A 475 19.70 -14.93 -4.42
N LEU A 476 20.73 -14.09 -4.38
CA LEU A 476 22.13 -14.45 -4.64
C LEU A 476 22.94 -14.28 -3.35
N GLY A 477 22.97 -15.32 -2.56
CA GLY A 477 23.72 -15.34 -1.31
C GLY A 477 23.79 -16.76 -0.75
N PRO A 478 24.64 -17.01 0.25
CA PRO A 478 24.61 -18.29 0.92
C PRO A 478 23.23 -18.52 1.50
N ARG A 479 22.66 -19.70 1.25
CA ARG A 479 21.40 -20.09 1.90
C ARG A 479 21.63 -19.99 3.41
N GLN A 480 20.76 -19.27 4.10
CA GLN A 480 20.81 -19.20 5.55
C GLN A 480 20.86 -20.62 6.13
N ALA A 481 21.81 -20.85 7.03
CA ALA A 481 21.87 -22.09 7.76
C ALA A 481 20.56 -22.32 8.50
N ARG A 482 20.05 -23.54 8.50
CA ARG A 482 18.89 -23.86 9.32
C ARG A 482 19.26 -23.62 10.78
N LEU A 483 18.42 -22.90 11.50
CA LEU A 483 18.60 -22.64 12.94
C LEU A 483 18.71 -23.97 13.71
N PHE A 484 17.95 -24.99 13.28
CA PHE A 484 18.01 -26.33 13.79
C PHE A 484 18.32 -27.30 12.64
N PRO A 485 19.47 -27.97 12.62
CA PRO A 485 19.84 -28.91 11.56
C PRO A 485 18.97 -30.19 11.56
N ALA A 486 18.40 -30.56 12.71
CA ALA A 486 17.44 -31.66 12.88
C ALA A 486 16.01 -31.07 13.08
N ALA A 487 15.09 -31.88 13.58
CA ALA A 487 13.77 -31.39 13.96
C ALA A 487 13.86 -30.32 15.04
N SER A 488 13.14 -29.22 14.86
CA SER A 488 13.10 -28.13 15.86
C SER A 488 12.54 -28.65 17.19
N PRO A 489 13.21 -28.35 18.33
CA PRO A 489 12.67 -28.67 19.65
C PRO A 489 11.49 -27.76 20.03
N ILE A 490 11.28 -26.66 19.29
CA ILE A 490 10.22 -25.68 19.55
C ILE A 490 8.90 -26.26 19.07
N ARG A 491 7.93 -26.33 19.96
CA ARG A 491 6.58 -26.82 19.69
C ARG A 491 5.54 -25.71 19.70
N HIS A 492 5.79 -24.65 20.42
CA HIS A 492 4.88 -23.52 20.60
C HIS A 492 5.61 -22.22 20.32
N VAL A 493 4.97 -21.33 19.61
CA VAL A 493 5.44 -19.98 19.32
C VAL A 493 4.37 -19.00 19.79
N ILE A 494 4.76 -18.04 20.61
CA ILE A 494 3.93 -16.90 20.97
C ILE A 494 4.49 -15.70 20.20
N TYR A 495 3.74 -15.29 19.18
CA TYR A 495 4.11 -14.17 18.33
C TYR A 495 3.40 -12.91 18.87
N VAL A 496 4.17 -12.04 19.52
CA VAL A 496 3.63 -10.81 20.11
C VAL A 496 3.88 -9.63 19.18
N ILE A 497 2.83 -9.03 18.69
CA ILE A 497 2.84 -7.79 17.93
C ILE A 497 2.62 -6.67 18.94
N LYS A 498 3.68 -5.87 19.17
CA LYS A 498 3.63 -4.71 20.04
C LYS A 498 4.04 -3.48 19.27
N GLU A 499 3.07 -2.71 18.90
CA GLU A 499 3.26 -1.45 18.19
C GLU A 499 3.08 -0.29 19.19
N ASN A 500 3.45 0.91 18.93
CA ASN A 500 3.73 1.54 17.65
C ASN A 500 4.94 2.48 17.83
N ARG A 501 6.10 1.93 18.23
CA ARG A 501 7.30 2.70 18.52
C ARG A 501 8.48 2.21 17.69
N THR A 502 9.34 3.16 17.30
CA THR A 502 10.56 2.85 16.57
C THR A 502 11.62 2.26 17.52
N TYR A 503 12.62 1.61 16.93
CA TYR A 503 13.75 1.10 17.68
C TYR A 503 14.38 2.19 18.57
N ASP A 504 14.71 3.35 18.01
CA ASP A 504 15.37 4.43 18.74
C ASP A 504 14.51 5.00 19.88
N GLN A 505 13.19 5.01 19.74
CA GLN A 505 12.31 5.47 20.81
C GLN A 505 12.35 4.56 22.06
N VAL A 506 12.67 3.27 21.90
CA VAL A 506 12.70 2.28 22.99
C VAL A 506 14.12 1.87 23.36
N PHE A 507 15.01 1.68 22.39
CA PHE A 507 16.34 1.12 22.57
C PHE A 507 17.47 2.05 22.10
N GLY A 508 17.17 3.27 21.66
CA GLY A 508 18.16 4.20 21.12
C GLY A 508 19.31 4.53 22.08
N ASP A 509 19.08 4.40 23.38
CA ASP A 509 20.06 4.61 24.45
C ASP A 509 20.79 3.33 24.89
N VAL A 510 20.55 2.18 24.25
CA VAL A 510 21.30 0.94 24.52
C VAL A 510 22.65 1.01 23.80
N GLU A 511 23.72 1.12 24.55
CA GLU A 511 25.09 1.24 24.01
C GLU A 511 25.64 -0.09 23.49
N LYS A 512 25.30 -1.19 24.16
CA LYS A 512 25.81 -2.53 23.84
C LYS A 512 24.73 -3.58 23.96
N SER A 513 24.75 -4.53 23.05
CA SER A 513 23.97 -5.76 23.13
C SER A 513 24.46 -6.68 24.24
N GLY A 514 23.73 -7.77 24.52
CA GLY A 514 24.09 -8.67 25.62
C GLY A 514 25.39 -9.45 25.45
N ASP A 515 25.90 -9.55 24.23
CA ASP A 515 27.23 -10.12 23.91
C ASP A 515 28.38 -9.11 23.95
N GLY A 516 28.08 -7.85 24.29
CA GLY A 516 29.05 -6.76 24.37
C GLY A 516 29.28 -6.04 23.03
N THR A 517 28.69 -6.46 21.93
CA THR A 517 28.76 -5.76 20.64
C THR A 517 28.12 -4.37 20.76
N ARG A 518 28.71 -3.37 20.15
CA ARG A 518 28.18 -2.01 20.13
C ARG A 518 26.82 -2.02 19.39
N ALA A 519 25.81 -1.46 20.03
CA ALA A 519 24.50 -1.24 19.43
C ALA A 519 24.47 0.06 18.63
N ASP A 520 23.68 0.08 17.54
CA ASP A 520 23.49 1.25 16.69
C ASP A 520 22.13 1.89 17.00
N GLY A 521 22.14 2.94 17.81
CA GLY A 521 20.95 3.67 18.23
C GLY A 521 21.22 5.15 18.44
N ASP A 522 20.15 5.95 18.38
CA ASP A 522 20.18 7.37 18.70
C ASP A 522 19.54 7.63 20.08
N PRO A 523 20.37 7.84 21.15
CA PRO A 523 19.83 8.09 22.49
C PRO A 523 19.00 9.37 22.58
N SER A 524 19.16 10.31 21.65
CA SER A 524 18.35 11.54 21.63
C SER A 524 16.88 11.30 21.29
N LEU A 525 16.56 10.16 20.68
CA LEU A 525 15.21 9.74 20.31
C LEU A 525 14.58 8.78 21.35
N ALA A 526 15.33 8.33 22.34
CA ALA A 526 14.92 7.30 23.29
C ALA A 526 13.92 7.84 24.37
N ILE A 527 12.75 8.27 23.91
CA ILE A 527 11.70 8.82 24.81
C ILE A 527 11.12 7.77 25.76
N PHE A 528 11.24 6.48 25.43
CA PHE A 528 10.90 5.34 26.27
C PHE A 528 12.14 4.52 26.63
N GLY A 529 13.28 5.20 26.73
CA GLY A 529 14.57 4.64 27.09
C GLY A 529 14.64 4.16 28.54
N GLY A 530 15.82 3.69 28.97
CA GLY A 530 16.07 3.28 30.34
C GLY A 530 16.11 4.45 31.33
N GLY A 531 15.75 4.19 32.55
CA GLY A 531 15.84 5.16 33.63
C GLY A 531 14.79 6.26 33.55
N GLU A 532 15.19 7.45 33.16
CA GLU A 532 14.34 8.65 33.24
C GLU A 532 13.60 8.98 31.94
N GLY A 533 13.50 8.02 30.98
CA GLY A 533 12.97 8.30 29.64
C GLY A 533 11.53 8.74 29.60
N ALA A 534 10.68 8.23 30.48
CA ALA A 534 9.26 8.53 30.49
C ALA A 534 8.84 9.28 31.75
N ALA A 535 8.26 10.47 31.55
CA ALA A 535 7.66 11.23 32.66
C ALA A 535 6.25 10.72 32.96
N ARG A 536 5.97 10.41 34.21
CA ARG A 536 4.63 10.12 34.70
C ARG A 536 3.80 11.42 34.77
N PRO A 537 2.47 11.31 34.83
CA PRO A 537 1.61 12.48 35.00
C PRO A 537 1.86 13.31 36.26
N ASP A 538 2.46 12.71 37.30
CA ASP A 538 2.88 13.38 38.52
C ASP A 538 4.26 14.06 38.39
N GLY A 539 4.93 13.94 37.26
CA GLY A 539 6.25 14.50 36.99
C GLY A 539 7.42 13.59 37.37
N GLU A 540 7.16 12.44 37.97
CA GLU A 540 8.21 11.47 38.24
C GLU A 540 8.59 10.70 36.97
N HIS A 541 9.88 10.42 36.82
CA HIS A 541 10.41 9.63 35.73
C HIS A 541 10.50 8.15 36.14
N GLN A 542 10.24 7.27 35.17
CA GLN A 542 10.30 5.85 35.45
C GLN A 542 10.74 5.08 34.18
N ASP A 543 11.45 3.99 34.40
CA ASP A 543 11.72 3.01 33.35
C ASP A 543 10.41 2.26 33.02
N ILE A 544 9.87 2.48 31.83
CA ILE A 544 8.63 1.85 31.38
C ILE A 544 8.86 0.68 30.42
N THR A 545 10.11 0.42 30.04
CA THR A 545 10.49 -0.66 29.13
C THR A 545 11.51 -1.65 29.71
N PRO A 546 11.54 -1.94 31.05
CA PRO A 546 12.57 -2.78 31.64
C PRO A 546 12.56 -4.21 31.09
N ASN A 547 11.38 -4.78 30.84
CA ASN A 547 11.26 -6.13 30.29
C ASN A 547 11.70 -6.20 28.83
N HIS A 548 11.43 -5.18 28.01
CA HIS A 548 11.89 -5.11 26.64
C HIS A 548 13.43 -5.15 26.59
N ARG A 549 14.08 -4.35 27.45
CA ARG A 549 15.54 -4.31 27.58
C ARG A 549 16.10 -5.62 28.08
N ALA A 550 15.53 -6.20 29.11
CA ALA A 550 15.98 -7.48 29.67
C ALA A 550 15.89 -8.60 28.61
N LEU A 551 14.81 -8.65 27.83
CA LEU A 551 14.64 -9.63 26.76
C LEU A 551 15.63 -9.40 25.63
N ALA A 552 15.80 -8.15 25.17
CA ALA A 552 16.72 -7.80 24.10
C ALA A 552 18.17 -8.11 24.47
N LEU A 553 18.61 -7.75 25.65
CA LEU A 553 19.96 -8.01 26.12
C LEU A 553 20.24 -9.49 26.40
N ARG A 554 19.22 -10.25 26.76
CA ARG A 554 19.39 -11.69 27.06
C ARG A 554 19.33 -12.56 25.82
N PHE A 555 18.45 -12.27 24.86
CA PHE A 555 18.13 -13.16 23.77
C PHE A 555 18.55 -12.65 22.40
N GLY A 556 18.66 -11.35 22.21
CA GLY A 556 19.11 -10.72 20.98
C GLY A 556 18.48 -9.36 20.76
N LEU A 557 19.33 -8.40 20.39
CA LEU A 557 18.95 -7.05 20.02
C LEU A 557 19.16 -6.88 18.51
N PHE A 558 18.09 -6.48 17.81
CA PHE A 558 18.11 -6.23 16.38
C PHE A 558 18.06 -4.72 16.16
N ASP A 559 19.21 -4.09 16.12
CA ASP A 559 19.38 -2.63 16.01
C ASP A 559 19.26 -2.08 14.59
N ARG A 560 19.18 -2.98 13.59
CA ARG A 560 18.96 -2.64 12.17
C ARG A 560 17.80 -3.41 11.57
N PHE A 561 16.77 -3.60 12.35
CA PHE A 561 15.52 -4.17 11.87
C PHE A 561 14.66 -3.06 11.26
N PHE A 562 14.77 -2.88 9.94
CA PHE A 562 14.01 -1.88 9.21
C PHE A 562 12.62 -2.42 8.88
N VAL A 563 11.60 -1.62 9.15
CA VAL A 563 10.24 -1.92 8.73
C VAL A 563 10.10 -1.61 7.25
N ASN A 564 9.33 -2.42 6.56
CA ASN A 564 9.02 -2.28 5.13
C ASN A 564 7.67 -1.60 4.88
N SER A 565 7.11 -0.99 5.91
CA SER A 565 5.85 -0.27 5.88
C SER A 565 5.99 1.14 6.41
N GLU A 566 5.11 2.04 6.00
CA GLU A 566 5.08 3.42 6.47
C GLU A 566 3.96 3.70 7.47
N ALA A 567 2.98 2.79 7.56
CA ALA A 567 1.80 2.93 8.43
C ALA A 567 1.34 1.57 8.95
N SER A 568 0.38 1.58 9.90
CA SER A 568 -0.17 0.34 10.46
C SER A 568 -0.84 -0.56 9.41
N PRO A 569 -1.58 -0.06 8.42
CA PRO A 569 -2.29 -0.91 7.46
C PRO A 569 -1.38 -1.89 6.71
N ASP A 570 -0.31 -1.38 6.13
CA ASP A 570 0.66 -2.20 5.44
C ASP A 570 1.57 -2.96 6.44
N GLY A 571 1.88 -2.36 7.61
CA GLY A 571 2.68 -2.98 8.67
C GLY A 571 2.09 -4.28 9.21
N HIS A 572 0.80 -4.32 9.50
CA HIS A 572 0.11 -5.54 9.95
C HIS A 572 0.09 -6.63 8.88
N ASN A 573 -0.07 -6.27 7.61
CA ASN A 573 0.04 -7.23 6.51
C ASN A 573 1.48 -7.76 6.37
N TRP A 574 2.50 -6.90 6.41
CA TRP A 574 3.89 -7.33 6.36
C TRP A 574 4.28 -8.22 7.52
N SER A 575 3.86 -7.90 8.75
CA SER A 575 4.20 -8.67 9.95
C SER A 575 3.49 -10.04 10.02
N THR A 576 2.33 -10.18 9.40
CA THR A 576 1.51 -11.40 9.48
C THR A 576 1.45 -12.22 8.20
N ALA A 577 1.71 -11.62 7.05
CA ALA A 577 1.66 -12.28 5.75
C ALA A 577 2.97 -12.19 4.95
N ALA A 578 3.95 -11.40 5.41
CA ALA A 578 5.17 -11.05 4.68
C ALA A 578 4.88 -10.46 3.29
N PHE A 579 3.72 -9.83 3.15
CA PHE A 579 3.22 -9.22 1.91
C PHE A 579 2.12 -8.23 2.22
N SER A 580 2.15 -7.06 1.60
CA SER A 580 1.04 -6.11 1.56
C SER A 580 0.50 -6.08 0.13
N THR A 581 -0.82 -6.10 -0.05
CA THR A 581 -1.37 -6.01 -1.40
C THR A 581 -1.21 -4.58 -1.96
N ASP A 582 -1.16 -4.45 -3.27
CA ASP A 582 -1.16 -3.14 -3.94
C ASP A 582 -2.38 -2.30 -3.54
N TYR A 583 -3.49 -2.98 -3.23
CA TYR A 583 -4.68 -2.35 -2.68
C TYR A 583 -4.40 -1.66 -1.34
N VAL A 584 -3.77 -2.35 -0.39
CA VAL A 584 -3.44 -1.79 0.92
C VAL A 584 -2.43 -0.64 0.77
N ASP A 585 -1.38 -0.82 -0.02
CA ASP A 585 -0.36 0.20 -0.26
C ASP A 585 -0.92 1.51 -0.85
N LYS A 586 -1.95 1.44 -1.68
CA LYS A 586 -2.62 2.62 -2.25
C LYS A 586 -3.68 3.20 -1.30
N ALA A 587 -4.53 2.33 -0.74
CA ALA A 587 -5.70 2.73 0.04
C ALA A 587 -5.33 3.48 1.33
N PHE A 588 -4.31 3.03 2.08
CA PHE A 588 -3.93 3.74 3.28
C PHE A 588 -3.39 5.14 2.98
N ARG A 589 -2.67 5.33 1.87
CA ARG A 589 -2.17 6.65 1.46
C ARG A 589 -3.30 7.61 1.16
N TRP A 590 -4.34 7.15 0.50
CA TRP A 590 -5.54 7.95 0.28
C TRP A 590 -6.23 8.31 1.59
N ASN A 591 -6.35 7.35 2.49
CA ASN A 591 -6.97 7.56 3.80
C ASN A 591 -6.20 8.56 4.66
N TYR A 592 -4.90 8.39 4.80
CA TYR A 592 -4.05 9.28 5.60
C TYR A 592 -3.95 10.69 5.01
N SER A 593 -4.17 10.85 3.70
CA SER A 593 -4.27 12.15 3.04
C SER A 593 -5.66 12.79 3.13
N ARG A 594 -6.59 12.23 3.91
CA ARG A 594 -8.00 12.62 4.03
C ARG A 594 -8.80 12.48 2.74
N ARG A 595 -8.43 11.56 1.89
CA ARG A 595 -9.13 11.18 0.65
C ARG A 595 -9.55 9.71 0.73
N GLY A 596 -9.81 9.28 1.95
CA GLY A 596 -9.98 7.91 2.32
C GLY A 596 -11.17 7.23 1.69
N ARG A 597 -11.07 5.95 1.65
CA ARG A 597 -12.12 5.01 1.31
C ARG A 597 -12.85 4.61 2.58
N THR A 598 -13.99 3.98 2.42
CA THR A 598 -14.95 3.78 3.51
C THR A 598 -14.77 2.50 4.28
N TYR A 599 -13.72 1.74 4.04
CA TYR A 599 -13.57 0.50 4.74
C TYR A 599 -12.12 0.24 5.07
N ASP A 600 -11.95 -0.74 5.85
CA ASP A 600 -10.81 -1.00 6.60
C ASP A 600 -9.76 -1.75 5.80
N PHE A 601 -8.75 -1.04 5.47
CA PHE A 601 -7.56 -1.56 4.87
C PHE A 601 -6.53 -2.03 5.90
N GLU A 602 -6.67 -1.59 7.14
CA GLU A 602 -5.85 -2.09 8.22
C GLU A 602 -6.28 -3.50 8.63
N GLY A 603 -7.41 -4.01 8.06
CA GLY A 603 -7.90 -5.35 8.32
C GLY A 603 -8.25 -5.57 9.77
N PHE A 604 -8.50 -4.48 10.53
CA PHE A 604 -8.58 -4.60 11.94
C PHE A 604 -9.42 -3.58 12.57
N ASN A 605 -9.95 -3.76 13.46
CA ASN A 605 -10.07 -3.22 14.78
C ASN A 605 -10.58 -1.80 14.91
N ARG A 606 -10.50 -0.96 13.93
CA ARG A 606 -11.16 0.31 13.94
C ARG A 606 -12.45 0.20 13.17
N LEU A 607 -13.33 -0.63 13.67
CA LEU A 607 -14.70 -0.20 13.51
C LEU A 607 -14.75 1.20 14.09
N PRO A 608 -15.06 2.19 13.25
CA PRO A 608 -15.33 3.49 13.80
C PRO A 608 -16.36 3.26 14.90
N ASN A 609 -16.07 3.80 16.06
CA ASN A 609 -17.01 3.72 17.15
C ASN A 609 -18.19 4.59 16.74
N TYR A 610 -19.27 3.97 16.25
CA TYR A 610 -20.40 4.68 15.64
C TYR A 610 -21.10 5.60 16.61
N GLU A 611 -21.08 5.30 17.91
CA GLU A 611 -21.73 6.15 18.91
C GLU A 611 -21.13 7.57 18.99
N PRO A 612 -19.80 7.75 19.03
CA PRO A 612 -19.22 9.08 18.91
C PRO A 612 -19.32 9.65 17.51
N LEU A 613 -19.38 8.81 16.48
CA LEU A 613 -19.44 9.26 15.10
C LEU A 613 -20.84 9.73 14.71
N ARG A 614 -21.90 9.24 15.36
CA ARG A 614 -23.26 9.78 15.25
C ARG A 614 -23.33 11.26 15.67
N GLY A 615 -22.42 11.70 16.55
CA GLY A 615 -22.26 13.10 16.96
C GLY A 615 -21.14 13.85 16.25
N SER A 616 -20.29 13.18 15.45
CA SER A 616 -19.15 13.79 14.79
C SER A 616 -19.33 13.78 13.27
N PRO A 617 -19.45 14.92 12.62
CA PRO A 617 -19.63 15.01 11.18
C PRO A 617 -18.38 14.59 10.37
N SER A 618 -17.32 14.07 11.04
CA SER A 618 -16.02 13.97 10.41
C SER A 618 -15.76 12.68 9.62
N LEU A 619 -16.47 11.57 9.86
CA LEU A 619 -16.18 10.30 9.19
C LEU A 619 -17.28 9.82 8.24
N PHE A 620 -18.57 10.01 8.59
CA PHE A 620 -19.70 9.53 7.78
C PHE A 620 -20.64 10.65 7.31
N GLY A 621 -20.24 11.92 7.46
CA GLY A 621 -21.11 13.05 7.19
C GLY A 621 -22.07 13.37 8.35
N PRO A 622 -22.97 14.35 8.15
CA PRO A 622 -23.80 14.89 9.22
C PRO A 622 -24.89 13.95 9.73
N LYS A 623 -25.17 12.87 8.98
CA LYS A 623 -26.14 11.84 9.35
C LYS A 623 -25.60 10.47 8.95
N VAL A 624 -25.39 9.62 9.96
CA VAL A 624 -25.11 8.20 9.74
C VAL A 624 -26.43 7.46 9.85
N GLU A 625 -26.90 6.92 8.74
CA GLU A 625 -28.11 6.11 8.71
C GLU A 625 -27.76 4.63 8.99
N THR A 626 -28.71 3.88 9.50
CA THR A 626 -28.56 2.43 9.76
C THR A 626 -28.07 1.66 8.51
N GLU A 627 -28.55 2.06 7.34
CA GLU A 627 -28.14 1.48 6.07
C GLU A 627 -26.68 1.74 5.72
N ASP A 628 -26.13 2.92 6.06
CA ASP A 628 -24.74 3.25 5.83
C ASP A 628 -23.82 2.36 6.66
N VAL A 629 -24.21 2.04 7.89
CA VAL A 629 -23.48 1.09 8.77
C VAL A 629 -23.46 -0.30 8.15
N ALA A 630 -24.60 -0.81 7.72
CA ALA A 630 -24.70 -2.13 7.10
C ALA A 630 -23.85 -2.22 5.81
N ASN A 631 -23.90 -1.19 4.97
CA ASN A 631 -23.12 -1.12 3.73
C ASN A 631 -21.61 -1.05 4.01
N PHE A 632 -21.22 -0.32 5.06
CA PHE A 632 -19.84 -0.31 5.52
C PHE A 632 -19.38 -1.72 5.94
N MET A 633 -20.17 -2.39 6.78
CA MET A 633 -19.83 -3.73 7.26
C MET A 633 -19.72 -4.77 6.16
N ARG A 634 -20.49 -4.64 5.09
CA ARG A 634 -20.37 -5.51 3.91
C ARG A 634 -19.00 -5.43 3.26
N ARG A 635 -18.37 -4.27 3.25
CA ARG A 635 -17.02 -4.08 2.72
C ARG A 635 -15.94 -4.38 3.76
N PHE A 636 -16.25 -4.16 5.02
CA PHE A 636 -15.31 -4.34 6.14
C PHE A 636 -15.05 -5.82 6.47
N ILE A 637 -16.11 -6.64 6.49
CA ILE A 637 -16.01 -8.08 6.71
C ILE A 637 -16.61 -8.82 5.50
N PRO A 638 -15.98 -8.74 4.32
CA PRO A 638 -16.57 -9.19 3.08
C PRO A 638 -16.88 -10.69 3.03
N TYR A 639 -16.12 -11.52 3.73
CA TYR A 639 -16.35 -12.96 3.74
C TYR A 639 -17.70 -13.37 4.34
N LEU A 640 -18.26 -12.56 5.24
CA LEU A 640 -19.62 -12.81 5.78
C LEU A 640 -20.71 -12.71 4.72
N HIS A 641 -20.42 -12.12 3.59
CA HIS A 641 -21.32 -11.96 2.45
C HIS A 641 -20.93 -12.84 1.24
N GLY A 642 -19.91 -13.70 1.41
CA GLY A 642 -19.38 -14.48 0.31
C GLY A 642 -18.57 -13.64 -0.70
N SER A 643 -18.23 -12.41 -0.34
CA SER A 643 -17.33 -11.56 -1.11
C SER A 643 -15.88 -11.82 -0.73
N ARG A 644 -14.96 -11.61 -1.67
CA ARG A 644 -13.53 -11.68 -1.39
C ARG A 644 -13.09 -10.43 -0.62
N ASP A 645 -12.02 -10.61 0.13
CA ASP A 645 -11.33 -9.52 0.80
C ASP A 645 -10.22 -9.00 -0.11
N VAL A 646 -10.39 -7.81 -0.66
CA VAL A 646 -9.41 -7.17 -1.53
C VAL A 646 -8.08 -6.86 -0.85
N SER A 647 -8.04 -6.84 0.47
CA SER A 647 -6.81 -6.63 1.24
C SER A 647 -6.02 -7.92 1.50
N GLU A 648 -6.62 -9.09 1.21
CA GLU A 648 -6.02 -10.38 1.54
C GLU A 648 -4.94 -10.79 0.52
N PRO A 649 -3.71 -11.04 0.97
CA PRO A 649 -2.64 -11.47 0.07
C PRO A 649 -2.86 -12.90 -0.44
N GLU A 650 -2.31 -13.21 -1.63
CA GLU A 650 -2.38 -14.54 -2.24
C GLU A 650 -1.83 -15.64 -1.34
N THR A 651 -0.73 -15.34 -0.64
CA THR A 651 -0.06 -16.30 0.27
C THR A 651 -0.84 -16.55 1.55
N LEU A 652 -1.86 -15.73 1.82
CA LEU A 652 -2.57 -15.66 3.07
C LEU A 652 -1.62 -15.31 4.25
N TYR A 653 -2.01 -15.63 5.44
CA TYR A 653 -1.35 -15.18 6.66
C TYR A 653 -0.54 -16.30 7.32
N LEU A 654 0.25 -15.93 8.33
CA LEU A 654 1.08 -16.83 9.11
C LEU A 654 0.27 -17.98 9.74
N TRP A 655 -0.92 -17.70 10.24
CA TRP A 655 -1.82 -18.72 10.80
C TRP A 655 -2.39 -19.65 9.73
N ASP A 656 -2.60 -19.18 8.50
CA ASP A 656 -2.99 -20.03 7.37
C ASP A 656 -1.84 -20.95 6.98
N ALA A 657 -0.60 -20.46 7.02
CA ALA A 657 0.58 -21.28 6.81
C ALA A 657 0.71 -22.36 7.90
N ALA A 658 0.45 -22.01 9.16
CA ALA A 658 0.41 -22.97 10.27
C ALA A 658 -0.68 -24.04 10.03
N ALA A 659 -1.88 -23.64 9.63
CA ALA A 659 -2.97 -24.55 9.29
C ALA A 659 -2.61 -25.52 8.16
N ARG A 660 -1.99 -25.01 7.08
CA ARG A 660 -1.51 -25.84 5.97
C ARG A 660 -0.45 -26.85 6.40
N ALA A 661 0.34 -26.52 7.41
CA ALA A 661 1.32 -27.40 8.03
C ALA A 661 0.71 -28.39 9.06
N GLY A 662 -0.61 -28.39 9.26
CA GLY A 662 -1.29 -29.21 10.25
C GLY A 662 -1.10 -28.74 11.70
N LEU A 663 -0.65 -27.52 11.92
CA LEU A 663 -0.41 -26.92 13.22
C LEU A 663 -1.66 -26.17 13.73
N THR A 664 -1.82 -26.15 15.03
CA THR A 664 -2.90 -25.41 15.71
C THR A 664 -2.50 -23.96 15.92
N TYR A 665 -3.49 -23.05 15.87
CA TYR A 665 -3.25 -21.64 16.15
C TYR A 665 -4.39 -21.00 16.93
N ARG A 666 -4.07 -19.90 17.60
CA ARG A 666 -4.99 -19.09 18.39
C ARG A 666 -4.63 -17.62 18.26
N ASN A 667 -5.63 -16.78 18.10
CA ASN A 667 -5.48 -15.35 17.92
C ASN A 667 -6.01 -14.57 19.14
N TYR A 668 -5.28 -13.53 19.50
CA TYR A 668 -5.55 -12.59 20.56
C TYR A 668 -5.38 -11.15 20.06
N GLY A 669 -6.39 -10.64 19.39
CA GLY A 669 -6.50 -9.23 19.04
C GLY A 669 -6.12 -8.84 17.61
N GLU A 670 -5.37 -9.65 16.90
CA GLU A 670 -4.98 -9.32 15.53
C GLU A 670 -6.11 -9.58 14.54
N PHE A 671 -6.42 -8.62 13.67
CA PHE A 671 -7.54 -8.68 12.72
C PHE A 671 -8.89 -9.05 13.38
N LEU A 672 -9.10 -8.54 14.57
CA LEU A 672 -10.38 -8.62 15.27
C LEU A 672 -11.06 -7.26 15.29
N ALA A 673 -12.36 -7.27 15.23
CA ALA A 673 -13.21 -6.09 15.38
C ALA A 673 -14.28 -6.34 16.45
N THR A 674 -14.70 -5.29 17.13
CA THR A 674 -15.79 -5.31 18.10
C THR A 674 -16.94 -4.47 17.59
N LEU A 675 -18.17 -4.98 17.67
CA LEU A 675 -19.40 -4.30 17.31
C LEU A 675 -20.25 -4.03 18.54
N SER A 676 -20.93 -2.89 18.57
CA SER A 676 -21.99 -2.65 19.53
C SER A 676 -23.25 -3.47 19.19
N GLU A 677 -24.12 -3.68 20.17
CA GLU A 677 -25.40 -4.34 19.91
C GLU A 677 -26.24 -3.60 18.87
N ALA A 678 -26.19 -2.26 18.86
CA ALA A 678 -26.88 -1.44 17.90
C ALA A 678 -26.38 -1.67 16.47
N ASP A 679 -25.07 -1.84 16.29
CA ASP A 679 -24.46 -2.11 14.98
C ASP A 679 -24.81 -3.51 14.49
N VAL A 680 -24.79 -4.50 15.39
CA VAL A 680 -25.22 -5.86 15.07
C VAL A 680 -26.68 -5.89 14.63
N GLU A 681 -27.55 -5.17 15.32
CA GLU A 681 -28.97 -5.07 14.95
C GLU A 681 -29.16 -4.32 13.63
N ALA A 682 -28.38 -3.26 13.37
CA ALA A 682 -28.38 -2.55 12.10
C ALA A 682 -27.97 -3.45 10.93
N ILE A 683 -26.92 -4.24 11.11
CA ILE A 683 -26.47 -5.23 10.15
C ILE A 683 -27.59 -6.26 9.88
N ARG A 684 -28.29 -6.70 10.90
CA ARG A 684 -29.37 -7.69 10.76
C ARG A 684 -30.58 -7.15 10.02
N LYS A 685 -30.98 -5.92 10.27
CA LYS A 685 -32.17 -5.32 9.66
C LYS A 685 -32.07 -5.16 8.14
N ASN A 686 -30.86 -4.95 7.64
CA ASN A 686 -30.63 -4.73 6.19
C ASN A 686 -30.32 -6.02 5.41
N ARG A 687 -30.76 -7.16 5.91
CA ARG A 687 -30.43 -8.46 5.35
C ARG A 687 -31.60 -9.21 4.77
N THR A 688 -31.35 -9.71 3.56
CA THR A 688 -32.17 -10.76 2.93
C THR A 688 -31.67 -12.17 3.23
N LYS A 689 -30.48 -12.33 3.83
CA LYS A 689 -29.89 -13.64 4.17
C LYS A 689 -29.42 -13.67 5.61
N THR A 690 -29.63 -14.76 6.29
CA THR A 690 -29.15 -15.06 7.64
C THR A 690 -27.63 -15.14 7.64
N TYR A 691 -26.99 -14.34 8.50
CA TYR A 691 -25.58 -14.54 8.85
C TYR A 691 -25.54 -15.64 9.86
N PRO A 692 -24.85 -16.73 9.60
CA PRO A 692 -25.00 -17.90 10.45
C PRO A 692 -24.60 -17.64 11.89
N ASP A 693 -23.72 -16.73 12.19
CA ASP A 693 -23.05 -16.69 13.47
C ASP A 693 -22.97 -15.34 14.18
N VAL A 694 -23.72 -14.33 13.75
CA VAL A 694 -23.81 -13.09 14.52
C VAL A 694 -24.91 -13.21 15.57
N SER A 695 -24.56 -13.80 16.71
CA SER A 695 -25.40 -13.75 17.91
C SER A 695 -25.53 -12.30 18.39
N PRO A 696 -26.66 -11.90 18.96
CA PRO A 696 -26.82 -10.60 19.61
C PRO A 696 -25.84 -10.38 20.76
N THR A 697 -25.24 -11.45 21.25
CA THR A 697 -24.26 -11.43 22.34
C THR A 697 -22.82 -11.47 21.88
N VAL A 698 -22.55 -11.67 20.58
CA VAL A 698 -21.18 -11.66 20.06
C VAL A 698 -20.77 -10.25 19.70
N SER A 699 -19.74 -9.82 20.30
CA SER A 699 -19.19 -8.48 20.19
C SER A 699 -17.85 -8.43 19.47
N ALA A 700 -17.13 -9.53 19.40
CA ALA A 700 -15.87 -9.64 18.70
C ALA A 700 -16.03 -10.51 17.46
N PHE A 701 -15.45 -10.06 16.34
CA PHE A 701 -15.44 -10.74 15.07
C PHE A 701 -14.03 -10.84 14.55
N ALA A 702 -13.72 -11.96 13.91
CA ALA A 702 -12.57 -12.01 13.04
C ALA A 702 -12.90 -11.23 11.74
N THR A 703 -11.99 -10.37 11.30
CA THR A 703 -12.11 -9.69 10.01
C THR A 703 -11.58 -10.55 8.85
N LYS A 704 -10.90 -11.64 9.18
CA LYS A 704 -10.41 -12.66 8.23
C LYS A 704 -11.10 -13.99 8.51
N LYS A 705 -11.59 -14.63 7.44
CA LYS A 705 -12.34 -15.89 7.54
C LYS A 705 -11.56 -17.00 8.26
N SER A 706 -10.27 -17.09 8.02
CA SER A 706 -9.43 -18.13 8.63
C SER A 706 -9.25 -17.99 10.14
N LEU A 707 -9.58 -16.83 10.70
CA LEU A 707 -9.58 -16.60 12.14
C LEU A 707 -10.92 -16.92 12.82
N GLU A 708 -11.97 -17.21 12.06
CA GLU A 708 -13.29 -17.53 12.61
C GLU A 708 -13.21 -18.75 13.52
N GLY A 709 -13.72 -18.61 14.75
CA GLY A 709 -13.62 -19.63 15.80
C GLY A 709 -12.20 -19.90 16.35
N ARG A 710 -11.20 -19.16 15.90
CA ARG A 710 -9.78 -19.33 16.28
C ARG A 710 -9.25 -18.18 17.13
N PHE A 711 -10.09 -17.37 17.69
CA PHE A 711 -9.70 -16.24 18.55
C PHE A 711 -10.39 -16.32 19.92
N ASN A 712 -9.82 -15.59 20.88
CA ASN A 712 -10.45 -15.41 22.17
C ASN A 712 -11.48 -14.29 22.12
N THR A 713 -12.74 -14.58 22.37
CA THR A 713 -13.87 -13.62 22.26
C THR A 713 -13.88 -12.55 23.35
N GLU A 714 -13.17 -12.78 24.44
CA GLU A 714 -13.04 -11.83 25.56
C GLU A 714 -11.80 -10.94 25.43
N TYR A 715 -10.91 -11.26 24.47
CA TYR A 715 -9.74 -10.45 24.23
C TYR A 715 -10.14 -9.17 23.50
N ARG A 716 -9.90 -8.03 24.15
CA ARG A 716 -10.24 -6.73 23.56
C ARG A 716 -9.50 -6.49 22.27
N ASN A 717 -10.19 -5.93 21.30
CA ASN A 717 -9.54 -5.34 20.16
C ASN A 717 -8.71 -4.11 20.57
N PHE A 718 -8.05 -3.50 19.61
CA PHE A 718 -7.27 -2.29 19.83
C PHE A 718 -8.13 -1.18 20.47
N ASP A 719 -7.67 -0.65 21.58
CA ASP A 719 -8.13 0.59 22.19
C ASP A 719 -6.93 1.32 22.82
N MET A 720 -6.96 2.64 22.86
CA MET A 720 -5.92 3.48 23.45
C MET A 720 -6.20 3.87 24.90
N ASP A 721 -7.36 3.54 25.40
CA ASP A 721 -7.87 4.10 26.64
C ASP A 721 -7.58 3.22 27.86
N THR A 722 -7.32 1.94 27.67
CA THR A 722 -7.18 0.99 28.75
C THR A 722 -5.84 0.25 28.70
N PRO A 723 -5.03 0.31 29.76
CA PRO A 723 -3.76 -0.41 29.86
C PRO A 723 -3.92 -1.92 29.72
N ASP A 724 -2.96 -2.56 29.07
CA ASP A 724 -2.96 -4.00 28.85
C ASP A 724 -2.59 -4.83 30.08
N SER A 725 -2.01 -4.19 31.10
CA SER A 725 -1.46 -4.86 32.29
C SER A 725 -2.33 -4.74 33.54
N MET A 726 -3.42 -4.00 33.50
CA MET A 726 -4.29 -3.85 34.67
C MET A 726 -5.74 -4.09 34.30
N THR A 727 -6.55 -4.37 35.33
CA THR A 727 -7.99 -4.48 35.15
C THR A 727 -8.59 -3.13 34.82
N VAL A 728 -9.65 -3.13 34.02
CA VAL A 728 -10.35 -1.89 33.65
C VAL A 728 -10.90 -1.21 34.91
N ASP A 729 -11.43 -1.97 35.88
CA ASP A 729 -11.95 -1.42 37.13
C ASP A 729 -10.86 -0.77 37.97
N SER A 730 -9.68 -1.39 38.06
CA SER A 730 -8.53 -0.81 38.79
C SER A 730 -8.05 0.50 38.15
N TYR A 731 -8.06 0.55 36.84
CA TYR A 731 -7.71 1.75 36.07
C TYR A 731 -8.69 2.91 36.32
N TRP A 732 -10.00 2.61 36.27
CA TRP A 732 -11.04 3.61 36.52
C TRP A 732 -11.03 4.11 37.95
N ALA A 733 -10.87 3.21 38.91
CA ALA A 733 -10.78 3.56 40.34
C ALA A 733 -9.57 4.48 40.61
N ALA A 734 -8.40 4.19 40.04
CA ALA A 734 -7.20 5.04 40.16
C ALA A 734 -7.41 6.42 39.57
N ARG A 735 -8.17 6.50 38.49
CA ARG A 735 -8.46 7.72 37.77
C ARG A 735 -9.50 8.60 38.48
N GLU A 736 -10.55 8.03 38.98
CA GLU A 736 -11.56 8.74 39.79
C GLU A 736 -10.92 9.40 41.01
N THR A 737 -9.96 8.70 41.65
CA THR A 737 -9.23 9.23 42.80
C THR A 737 -8.25 10.35 42.42
N SER A 738 -7.75 10.38 41.21
CA SER A 738 -6.78 11.40 40.75
C SER A 738 -7.40 12.70 40.25
N GLY A 739 -8.72 12.77 40.09
CA GLY A 739 -9.45 13.96 39.63
C GLY A 739 -9.12 14.38 38.17
N ARG A 740 -8.43 13.54 37.40
CA ARG A 740 -8.05 13.83 36.03
C ARG A 740 -9.08 13.29 35.05
N THR A 741 -9.91 14.12 34.52
CA THR A 741 -10.72 13.85 33.35
C THR A 741 -9.93 14.25 32.11
N SER A 742 -9.39 13.27 31.37
CA SER A 742 -8.91 13.57 30.02
C SER A 742 -10.10 13.65 29.07
N ALA A 743 -10.11 14.66 28.21
CA ALA A 743 -11.17 14.89 27.22
C ALA A 743 -11.34 13.74 26.19
N PHE A 744 -10.43 12.77 26.21
CA PHE A 744 -10.43 11.62 25.29
C PHE A 744 -11.13 10.38 25.83
N ILE A 745 -11.49 10.35 27.10
CA ILE A 745 -12.11 9.17 27.69
C ILE A 745 -13.55 9.45 28.01
N ASN A 746 -14.37 9.18 27.06
CA ASN A 746 -15.78 9.08 27.28
C ASN A 746 -16.07 7.64 27.74
N SER A 747 -16.62 7.49 28.96
CA SER A 747 -16.91 6.18 29.60
C SER A 747 -17.84 5.28 28.77
N SER A 748 -18.46 5.80 27.72
CA SER A 748 -19.29 5.05 26.78
C SER A 748 -18.50 4.18 25.79
N HIS A 749 -17.17 4.33 25.71
CA HIS A 749 -16.34 3.61 24.74
C HIS A 749 -15.74 2.32 25.27
N VAL A 750 -15.71 2.14 26.58
CA VAL A 750 -15.26 0.88 27.16
C VAL A 750 -16.45 -0.06 27.23
N ASP A 751 -16.45 -1.07 26.40
CA ASP A 751 -17.47 -2.11 26.44
C ASP A 751 -17.52 -2.72 27.86
N ALA A 752 -18.70 -2.67 28.50
CA ALA A 752 -18.88 -3.14 29.84
C ALA A 752 -18.44 -4.60 30.05
N ARG A 753 -18.36 -5.40 29.03
CA ARG A 753 -17.89 -6.80 29.06
C ARG A 753 -16.42 -6.94 29.37
N TYR A 754 -15.61 -5.94 29.04
CA TYR A 754 -14.18 -5.95 29.29
C TYR A 754 -13.81 -5.31 30.61
N ARG A 755 -14.79 -4.81 31.34
CA ARG A 755 -14.58 -4.35 32.72
C ARG A 755 -14.17 -5.56 33.56
N GLY A 756 -12.98 -5.56 34.08
CA GLY A 756 -12.45 -6.61 34.94
C GLY A 756 -11.18 -7.30 34.41
N ASN A 757 -10.94 -7.37 33.08
CA ASN A 757 -9.76 -8.03 32.55
C ASN A 757 -8.97 -7.14 31.56
N SER A 758 -7.66 -7.06 31.76
CA SER A 758 -6.71 -6.54 30.78
C SER A 758 -6.51 -7.56 29.64
N ARG A 759 -5.96 -7.15 28.50
CA ARG A 759 -5.57 -8.08 27.42
C ARG A 759 -4.63 -9.17 27.92
N LEU A 760 -3.62 -8.78 28.68
CA LEU A 760 -2.71 -9.74 29.31
C LEU A 760 -3.46 -10.67 30.28
N GLY A 761 -4.40 -10.16 31.06
CA GLY A 761 -5.22 -10.97 31.97
C GLY A 761 -6.03 -12.03 31.24
N VAL A 762 -6.72 -11.66 30.16
CA VAL A 762 -7.51 -12.62 29.36
C VAL A 762 -6.62 -13.72 28.76
N TRP A 763 -5.49 -13.34 28.19
CA TRP A 763 -4.53 -14.32 27.65
C TRP A 763 -3.99 -15.24 28.75
N LEU A 764 -3.64 -14.67 29.91
CA LEU A 764 -3.06 -15.42 31.03
C LEU A 764 -4.05 -16.43 31.64
N GLU A 765 -5.31 -16.10 31.74
CA GLU A 765 -6.37 -17.02 32.22
C GLU A 765 -6.49 -18.24 31.28
N GLU A 766 -6.53 -18.00 29.98
CA GLU A 766 -6.58 -19.11 29.02
C GLU A 766 -5.30 -19.94 29.03
N PHE A 767 -4.14 -19.29 29.12
CA PHE A 767 -2.85 -19.97 29.26
C PHE A 767 -2.77 -20.85 30.53
N LYS A 768 -3.21 -20.34 31.67
CA LYS A 768 -3.28 -21.10 32.92
C LYS A 768 -4.18 -22.31 32.78
N THR A 769 -5.29 -22.20 32.08
CA THR A 769 -6.19 -23.30 31.78
C THR A 769 -5.47 -24.41 31.03
N PHE A 770 -4.76 -24.11 29.95
CA PHE A 770 -3.97 -25.08 29.20
C PHE A 770 -2.87 -25.73 30.06
N ALA A 771 -2.21 -24.92 30.89
CA ALA A 771 -1.16 -25.42 31.79
C ALA A 771 -1.73 -26.38 32.86
N ALA A 772 -2.87 -26.05 33.44
CA ALA A 772 -3.55 -26.89 34.44
C ALA A 772 -4.06 -28.20 33.85
N GLU A 773 -4.67 -28.18 32.66
CA GLU A 773 -5.12 -29.36 31.93
C GLU A 773 -3.94 -30.30 31.65
N ARG A 774 -2.81 -29.77 31.19
CA ARG A 774 -1.60 -30.56 30.96
C ARG A 774 -1.02 -31.14 32.24
N ALA A 775 -0.98 -30.36 33.31
CA ALA A 775 -0.55 -30.84 34.63
C ALA A 775 -1.44 -31.99 35.17
N ALA A 776 -2.71 -32.00 34.83
CA ALA A 776 -3.67 -33.06 35.12
C ALA A 776 -3.55 -34.28 34.18
N GLY A 777 -2.58 -34.32 33.28
CA GLY A 777 -2.35 -35.41 32.37
C GLY A 777 -3.16 -35.37 31.08
N ALA A 778 -3.85 -34.29 30.77
CA ALA A 778 -4.50 -34.10 29.49
C ALA A 778 -3.49 -33.89 28.35
N ALA A 779 -3.95 -34.09 27.12
CA ALA A 779 -3.16 -33.77 25.94
C ALA A 779 -2.81 -32.28 25.91
N ASP A 780 -1.63 -31.96 25.35
CA ASP A 780 -1.18 -30.59 25.19
C ASP A 780 -2.13 -29.81 24.25
N ARG A 781 -2.86 -28.86 24.79
CA ARG A 781 -3.82 -28.03 24.06
C ARG A 781 -3.33 -26.62 23.81
N LEU A 782 -2.13 -26.26 24.33
CA LEU A 782 -1.53 -24.97 23.97
C LEU A 782 -1.34 -24.92 22.46
N PRO A 783 -1.82 -23.89 21.77
CA PRO A 783 -1.66 -23.79 20.33
C PRO A 783 -0.19 -23.78 19.90
N ASN A 784 0.11 -24.38 18.75
CA ASN A 784 1.47 -24.33 18.17
C ASN A 784 1.84 -22.88 17.81
N LEU A 785 0.87 -22.07 17.42
CA LEU A 785 1.05 -20.63 17.17
C LEU A 785 -0.01 -19.83 17.92
N SER A 786 0.44 -18.94 18.80
CA SER A 786 -0.40 -17.90 19.40
C SER A 786 0.02 -16.56 18.84
N VAL A 787 -0.91 -15.85 18.21
CA VAL A 787 -0.70 -14.47 17.73
C VAL A 787 -1.36 -13.53 18.72
N MET A 788 -0.58 -12.64 19.32
CA MET A 788 -1.05 -11.70 20.33
C MET A 788 -0.73 -10.27 19.93
N ARG A 789 -1.73 -9.42 19.88
CA ARG A 789 -1.56 -7.99 19.68
C ARG A 789 -1.70 -7.23 20.99
N LEU A 790 -0.64 -6.57 21.39
CA LEU A 790 -0.59 -5.64 22.51
C LEU A 790 -0.33 -4.25 21.97
N SER A 791 -1.28 -3.37 22.08
CA SER A 791 -1.19 -2.02 21.55
C SER A 791 -1.88 -1.03 22.44
N ASN A 792 -1.18 0.03 22.80
CA ASN A 792 -1.73 1.15 23.59
C ASN A 792 -0.88 2.40 23.50
N ASP A 793 -0.19 2.63 22.42
CA ASP A 793 0.82 3.67 22.38
C ASP A 793 0.73 4.62 21.17
N HIS A 794 -0.47 4.90 20.71
CA HIS A 794 -0.73 5.96 19.74
C HIS A 794 -0.81 7.36 20.41
N THR A 795 0.07 7.64 21.36
CA THR A 795 0.10 8.93 22.06
C THR A 795 0.83 10.00 21.25
#